data_805f0fe949391af4f0e3a90819e5a232
#
_entry.id   805f0fe949391af4f0e3a90819e5a232
#
_cell.length_a   1.000
_cell.length_b   1.000
_cell.length_c   1.000
_cell.angle_alpha   90.00
_cell.angle_beta   90.00
_cell.angle_gamma   90.00
#
_symmetry.space_group_name_H-M   'P 1'
#
loop_
_entity.id
_entity.type
_entity.pdbx_description
1 polymer ?
#
loop_
_entity_poly.entity_id
_entity_poly.type
_entity_poly.pdbx_seq_one_letter_code
_entity_poly.pdbx_strand_id
1 'polypeptide(L)'
;MNLKDISTYFDGVTRFKGDSFQCKCPVHNDHTASMTVSKGKKGILIHCHAGCETELILEAVGLRESDLFYDSNVTKVKQDWKDRLEHSKKKKIVEIYDYVDEGGKYLYSKIRFEKDENGKKEMLYGVLNKEKDWFQYGLKGIHKTLYNLPEIREAAAQKRTIYYVEGEKDVETLRGLGLIATTAGSSGDWRRFFSKYFSGVDVVLLPDNDKAGEKLTTRIISDLIGVVNSIKVVKTSERNHGDVTDYFQDGYTIEDFNKLVREAETIPQNQGQEVDKPKKKKEIPQWIKDKVAELKPEVNYSLDDRGNGDLFADVFKGVCRFNSTARCWYCYNGKYWEEDSSDLIVAERAKILQDALMIYSITIEDYKKREEYTKHIIKMGKQHIRKNMITDARSKYPVKTEEFDQNTNLFNCKNGTYNLETGTLQKHNPEDYISKISNVYYDPAAPGTEIEKFMNTIMQGNKENIEYIQKILGLALMGNTDEEKLFIFYGPSTRNGKSTLVETFLFMIKDYGTTMQPESLALSKKDSRSASSDIARLKGVRFVDAPEPPQSMRLDAALIKQLTGNDMITARKIYQEEITFMPVFITVINTNHLPIITDETLFTSGRIVVIPFKKHFTAKEQDKGLKRRLRRKQNISGFFNWCVAGYQKYQKDELKTTESMDREIESYHMDSDRIAAFISEELTEDLTQSVTISELYPIYENWCTKNNYQALGKTKFTDYFRRMGRLRNQCRINGKKYKNVIRGYYVNPFKK
;
A
#
# COMPACT_ATOMS: atom_id res chain seq x y z
N MET A 1 -35.18 2.98 -42.52
CA MET A 1 -35.37 3.86 -41.32
C MET A 1 -35.31 5.33 -41.79
N ASN A 2 -36.07 6.25 -41.24
CA ASN A 2 -35.95 7.67 -41.57
C ASN A 2 -35.25 8.44 -40.43
N LEU A 3 -34.85 9.71 -40.68
CA LEU A 3 -34.14 10.55 -39.71
C LEU A 3 -34.88 10.78 -38.39
N LYS A 4 -36.19 10.77 -38.42
CA LYS A 4 -37.03 10.94 -37.24
C LYS A 4 -37.10 9.67 -36.42
N ASP A 5 -37.13 8.50 -37.06
CA ASP A 5 -37.09 7.21 -36.38
C ASP A 5 -35.75 7.00 -35.68
N ILE A 6 -34.63 7.30 -36.35
CA ILE A 6 -33.29 7.09 -35.78
C ILE A 6 -33.01 8.07 -34.63
N SER A 7 -33.62 9.25 -34.62
CA SER A 7 -33.42 10.21 -33.52
C SER A 7 -33.92 9.70 -32.16
N THR A 8 -34.82 8.71 -32.15
CA THR A 8 -35.31 8.09 -30.90
C THR A 8 -34.33 7.19 -30.20
N TYR A 9 -33.22 6.82 -30.86
CA TYR A 9 -32.18 5.95 -30.32
C TYR A 9 -31.05 6.73 -29.62
N PHE A 10 -31.03 8.06 -29.72
CA PHE A 10 -29.96 8.88 -29.17
C PHE A 10 -30.48 9.89 -28.14
N ASP A 11 -29.65 10.13 -27.13
CA ASP A 11 -29.91 11.15 -26.10
C ASP A 11 -29.40 12.53 -26.52
N GLY A 12 -30.02 13.57 -25.98
CA GLY A 12 -29.60 14.97 -26.20
C GLY A 12 -29.77 15.43 -27.64
N VAL A 13 -30.78 14.91 -28.33
CA VAL A 13 -31.13 15.32 -29.71
C VAL A 13 -31.50 16.79 -29.78
N THR A 14 -30.79 17.54 -30.62
CA THR A 14 -31.06 18.96 -30.87
C THR A 14 -32.17 19.15 -31.91
N ARG A 15 -32.62 20.41 -32.08
CA ARG A 15 -33.59 20.74 -33.14
C ARG A 15 -33.02 20.39 -34.52
N PHE A 16 -33.85 19.73 -35.34
CA PHE A 16 -33.48 19.40 -36.73
C PHE A 16 -33.13 20.67 -37.53
N LYS A 17 -32.00 20.63 -38.22
CA LYS A 17 -31.56 21.64 -39.20
C LYS A 17 -31.56 21.01 -40.58
N GLY A 18 -32.61 21.18 -41.37
CA GLY A 18 -32.79 20.53 -42.65
C GLY A 18 -32.79 19.01 -42.47
N ASP A 19 -31.93 18.33 -43.21
CA ASP A 19 -31.78 16.86 -43.25
C ASP A 19 -30.71 16.35 -42.24
N SER A 20 -30.54 17.01 -41.07
CA SER A 20 -29.61 16.59 -40.03
C SER A 20 -30.02 17.05 -38.62
N PHE A 21 -29.53 16.37 -37.59
CA PHE A 21 -29.58 16.76 -36.18
C PHE A 21 -28.27 16.42 -35.49
N GLN A 22 -28.01 17.04 -34.34
CA GLN A 22 -26.90 16.67 -33.45
C GLN A 22 -27.47 16.01 -32.21
N CYS A 23 -26.67 15.07 -31.64
CA CYS A 23 -27.03 14.34 -30.43
C CYS A 23 -25.76 13.93 -29.67
N LYS A 24 -25.94 13.40 -28.48
CA LYS A 24 -24.83 12.84 -27.70
C LYS A 24 -24.39 11.50 -28.27
N CYS A 25 -23.06 11.26 -28.26
CA CYS A 25 -22.52 9.98 -28.65
C CYS A 25 -22.68 8.98 -27.48
N PRO A 26 -23.22 7.77 -27.72
CA PRO A 26 -23.40 6.77 -26.68
C PRO A 26 -22.12 6.02 -26.27
N VAL A 27 -21.03 6.18 -27.03
CA VAL A 27 -19.78 5.41 -26.85
C VAL A 27 -18.81 6.08 -25.89
N HIS A 28 -18.75 7.42 -25.88
CA HIS A 28 -17.88 8.15 -24.95
C HIS A 28 -18.69 9.04 -24.00
N ASN A 29 -18.04 9.55 -22.93
CA ASN A 29 -18.72 10.38 -21.92
C ASN A 29 -19.01 11.79 -22.46
N ASP A 30 -20.18 11.97 -23.04
CA ASP A 30 -20.58 13.16 -23.80
C ASP A 30 -21.42 14.10 -22.91
N HIS A 31 -20.89 15.28 -22.62
CA HIS A 31 -21.61 16.31 -21.86
C HIS A 31 -22.43 17.25 -22.76
N THR A 32 -22.01 17.39 -24.05
CA THR A 32 -22.65 18.21 -25.08
C THR A 32 -22.83 17.37 -26.35
N ALA A 33 -23.79 17.72 -27.21
CA ALA A 33 -24.04 17.00 -28.45
C ALA A 33 -22.78 17.04 -29.36
N SER A 34 -22.01 15.95 -29.41
CA SER A 34 -20.77 15.83 -30.20
C SER A 34 -20.88 14.90 -31.42
N MET A 35 -22.08 14.45 -31.74
CA MET A 35 -22.31 13.57 -32.86
C MET A 35 -23.35 14.18 -33.82
N THR A 36 -23.12 14.07 -35.11
CA THR A 36 -24.02 14.52 -36.18
C THR A 36 -24.65 13.34 -36.89
N VAL A 37 -25.95 13.33 -37.01
CA VAL A 37 -26.71 12.35 -37.80
C VAL A 37 -27.39 13.08 -38.94
N SER A 38 -27.15 12.61 -40.17
CA SER A 38 -27.63 13.30 -41.38
C SER A 38 -28.14 12.33 -42.46
N LYS A 39 -29.00 12.85 -43.33
CA LYS A 39 -29.54 12.11 -44.47
C LYS A 39 -28.52 12.07 -45.61
N GLY A 40 -28.06 10.87 -45.97
CA GLY A 40 -27.23 10.64 -47.13
C GLY A 40 -28.01 10.18 -48.35
N LYS A 41 -27.36 9.97 -49.49
CA LYS A 41 -27.99 9.57 -50.77
C LYS A 41 -28.59 8.15 -50.72
N LYS A 42 -28.00 7.21 -49.99
CA LYS A 42 -28.39 5.79 -49.90
C LYS A 42 -28.88 5.35 -48.54
N GLY A 43 -28.73 6.19 -47.50
CA GLY A 43 -29.04 5.87 -46.13
C GLY A 43 -28.69 7.01 -45.20
N ILE A 44 -28.75 6.77 -43.92
CA ILE A 44 -28.42 7.73 -42.84
C ILE A 44 -26.92 7.67 -42.57
N LEU A 45 -26.29 8.83 -42.43
CA LEU A 45 -24.88 8.96 -42.07
C LEU A 45 -24.77 9.42 -40.60
N ILE A 46 -23.87 8.76 -39.89
CA ILE A 46 -23.55 9.06 -38.47
C ILE A 46 -22.07 9.45 -38.40
N HIS A 47 -21.78 10.57 -37.75
CA HIS A 47 -20.41 11.04 -37.57
C HIS A 47 -20.21 11.58 -36.15
N CYS A 48 -19.34 10.96 -35.38
CA CYS A 48 -18.90 11.44 -34.06
C CYS A 48 -17.68 12.33 -34.21
N HIS A 49 -17.75 13.57 -33.77
CA HIS A 49 -16.65 14.54 -33.85
C HIS A 49 -15.48 14.21 -32.88
N ALA A 50 -15.70 13.31 -31.93
CA ALA A 50 -14.66 12.77 -31.06
C ALA A 50 -13.94 11.52 -31.62
N GLY A 51 -14.31 11.09 -32.87
CA GLY A 51 -13.63 10.00 -33.58
C GLY A 51 -14.11 8.59 -33.23
N CYS A 52 -15.26 8.42 -32.59
CA CYS A 52 -15.83 7.08 -32.38
C CYS A 52 -16.28 6.46 -33.71
N GLU A 53 -15.95 5.19 -33.92
CA GLU A 53 -16.34 4.43 -35.10
C GLU A 53 -17.86 4.23 -35.17
N THR A 54 -18.43 4.29 -36.38
CA THR A 54 -19.89 4.17 -36.57
C THR A 54 -20.42 2.83 -36.09
N GLU A 55 -19.66 1.75 -36.28
CA GLU A 55 -20.01 0.40 -35.79
C GLU A 55 -20.23 0.37 -34.29
N LEU A 56 -19.32 0.96 -33.50
CA LEU A 56 -19.44 1.04 -32.04
C LEU A 56 -20.63 1.89 -31.59
N ILE A 57 -20.93 2.96 -32.33
CA ILE A 57 -22.09 3.84 -32.07
C ILE A 57 -23.39 3.08 -32.32
N LEU A 58 -23.47 2.34 -33.42
CA LEU A 58 -24.65 1.55 -33.75
C LEU A 58 -24.85 0.41 -32.77
N GLU A 59 -23.76 -0.27 -32.39
CA GLU A 59 -23.76 -1.32 -31.38
C GLU A 59 -24.29 -0.81 -30.03
N ALA A 60 -23.83 0.37 -29.61
CA ALA A 60 -24.23 0.97 -28.34
C ALA A 60 -25.73 1.32 -28.26
N VAL A 61 -26.38 1.53 -29.41
CA VAL A 61 -27.83 1.83 -29.50
C VAL A 61 -28.65 0.67 -30.09
N GLY A 62 -28.03 -0.48 -30.34
CA GLY A 62 -28.69 -1.69 -30.82
C GLY A 62 -29.14 -1.61 -32.29
N LEU A 63 -28.47 -0.82 -33.11
CA LEU A 63 -28.68 -0.71 -34.56
C LEU A 63 -27.56 -1.39 -35.33
N ARG A 64 -27.81 -1.73 -36.60
CA ARG A 64 -26.84 -2.25 -37.57
C ARG A 64 -26.62 -1.28 -38.68
N GLU A 65 -25.51 -1.40 -39.40
CA GLU A 65 -25.27 -0.62 -40.64
C GLU A 65 -26.41 -0.80 -41.64
N SER A 66 -26.97 -2.03 -41.77
CA SER A 66 -28.13 -2.29 -42.63
C SER A 66 -29.38 -1.47 -42.30
N ASP A 67 -29.54 -1.07 -41.05
CA ASP A 67 -30.70 -0.29 -40.58
C ASP A 67 -30.61 1.18 -41.01
N LEU A 68 -29.42 1.62 -41.42
CA LEU A 68 -29.17 2.97 -41.93
C LEU A 68 -29.60 3.17 -43.40
N PHE A 69 -29.76 2.10 -44.18
CA PHE A 69 -30.11 2.21 -45.60
C PHE A 69 -31.62 2.31 -45.86
N TYR A 70 -32.02 3.04 -46.91
CA TYR A 70 -33.45 3.31 -47.24
C TYR A 70 -34.16 2.10 -47.89
N ASP A 71 -33.44 1.23 -48.58
CA ASP A 71 -33.98 0.02 -49.22
C ASP A 71 -33.50 -1.24 -48.51
N SER A 72 -34.29 -1.83 -47.64
CA SER A 72 -34.11 -3.17 -47.16
C SER A 72 -35.44 -3.93 -47.17
N ASN A 73 -35.75 -4.52 -48.30
CA ASN A 73 -36.72 -5.62 -48.37
C ASN A 73 -36.11 -6.90 -47.82
N VAL A 74 -35.96 -6.97 -46.51
CA VAL A 74 -35.69 -8.21 -45.79
C VAL A 74 -36.79 -8.34 -44.75
N THR A 75 -37.56 -9.40 -44.86
CA THR A 75 -38.57 -9.84 -43.87
C THR A 75 -37.92 -9.84 -42.49
N LYS A 76 -38.27 -8.87 -41.64
CA LYS A 76 -37.80 -8.76 -40.26
C LYS A 76 -38.38 -9.93 -39.44
N VAL A 77 -37.64 -11.00 -39.24
CA VAL A 77 -37.79 -11.83 -38.06
C VAL A 77 -37.43 -10.93 -36.88
N LYS A 78 -38.34 -10.64 -35.99
CA LYS A 78 -38.06 -9.93 -34.73
C LYS A 78 -37.10 -10.78 -33.91
N GLN A 79 -35.79 -10.52 -34.07
CA GLN A 79 -34.80 -11.08 -33.15
C GLN A 79 -34.97 -10.43 -31.77
N ASP A 80 -35.05 -11.24 -30.73
CA ASP A 80 -35.10 -10.74 -29.38
C ASP A 80 -33.76 -10.10 -28.96
N TRP A 81 -33.68 -9.43 -27.83
CA TRP A 81 -32.47 -8.80 -27.37
C TRP A 81 -31.31 -9.77 -27.13
N LYS A 82 -31.60 -11.04 -26.80
CA LYS A 82 -30.59 -12.08 -26.61
C LYS A 82 -29.89 -12.43 -27.92
N ASP A 83 -30.68 -12.68 -28.96
CA ASP A 83 -30.17 -12.99 -30.29
C ASP A 83 -29.29 -11.85 -30.83
N ARG A 84 -29.71 -10.59 -30.60
CA ARG A 84 -28.92 -9.40 -30.96
C ARG A 84 -27.61 -9.33 -30.20
N LEU A 85 -27.62 -9.63 -28.91
CA LEU A 85 -26.43 -9.62 -28.06
C LEU A 85 -25.46 -10.74 -28.44
N GLU A 86 -25.95 -11.97 -28.64
CA GLU A 86 -25.14 -13.11 -29.11
C GLU A 86 -24.48 -12.83 -30.46
N HIS A 87 -25.23 -12.22 -31.38
CA HIS A 87 -24.72 -11.87 -32.70
C HIS A 87 -23.61 -10.81 -32.61
N SER A 88 -23.80 -9.77 -31.79
CA SER A 88 -22.80 -8.69 -31.61
C SER A 88 -21.51 -9.22 -30.95
N LYS A 89 -21.64 -10.13 -30.00
CA LYS A 89 -20.52 -10.74 -29.27
C LYS A 89 -19.88 -11.92 -30.01
N LYS A 90 -20.53 -12.44 -31.04
CA LYS A 90 -20.16 -13.69 -31.75
C LYS A 90 -19.98 -14.87 -30.79
N LYS A 91 -20.76 -14.89 -29.70
CA LYS A 91 -20.72 -15.89 -28.62
C LYS A 91 -22.12 -16.18 -28.12
N LYS A 92 -22.36 -17.42 -27.74
CA LYS A 92 -23.62 -17.83 -27.14
C LYS A 92 -23.72 -17.39 -25.67
N ILE A 93 -24.91 -16.99 -25.26
CA ILE A 93 -25.21 -16.74 -23.85
C ILE A 93 -25.37 -18.08 -23.16
N VAL A 94 -24.59 -18.30 -22.11
CA VAL A 94 -24.66 -19.51 -21.28
C VAL A 94 -25.64 -19.30 -20.14
N GLU A 95 -25.59 -18.13 -19.48
CA GLU A 95 -26.41 -17.86 -18.29
C GLU A 95 -26.64 -16.37 -18.11
N ILE A 96 -27.78 -16.02 -17.50
CA ILE A 96 -28.13 -14.63 -17.18
C ILE A 96 -28.49 -14.58 -15.67
N TYR A 97 -27.79 -13.75 -14.93
CA TYR A 97 -27.99 -13.55 -13.50
C TYR A 97 -28.60 -12.18 -13.25
N ASP A 98 -29.86 -12.16 -12.83
CA ASP A 98 -30.58 -10.92 -12.54
C ASP A 98 -30.35 -10.49 -11.08
N TYR A 99 -29.89 -9.27 -10.91
CA TYR A 99 -29.73 -8.64 -9.62
C TYR A 99 -30.92 -7.76 -9.29
N VAL A 100 -31.41 -7.87 -8.08
CA VAL A 100 -32.59 -7.17 -7.58
C VAL A 100 -32.26 -6.40 -6.31
N ASP A 101 -33.05 -5.38 -6.00
CA ASP A 101 -32.95 -4.65 -4.74
C ASP A 101 -33.54 -5.43 -3.54
N GLU A 102 -33.53 -4.80 -2.38
CA GLU A 102 -34.04 -5.39 -1.12
C GLU A 102 -35.54 -5.79 -1.18
N GLY A 103 -36.32 -5.23 -2.09
CA GLY A 103 -37.73 -5.51 -2.32
C GLY A 103 -38.00 -6.45 -3.50
N GLY A 104 -36.96 -6.96 -4.15
CA GLY A 104 -37.09 -7.84 -5.32
C GLY A 104 -37.28 -7.12 -6.65
N LYS A 105 -37.14 -5.80 -6.70
CA LYS A 105 -37.22 -5.02 -7.93
C LYS A 105 -35.91 -5.18 -8.72
N TYR A 106 -36.05 -5.50 -10.02
CA TYR A 106 -34.92 -5.63 -10.93
C TYR A 106 -34.02 -4.38 -10.99
N LEU A 107 -32.72 -4.59 -10.92
CA LEU A 107 -31.70 -3.54 -11.01
C LEU A 107 -30.84 -3.69 -12.26
N TYR A 108 -30.21 -4.85 -12.46
CA TYR A 108 -29.33 -5.14 -13.59
C TYR A 108 -29.11 -6.64 -13.75
N SER A 109 -28.56 -7.03 -14.89
CA SER A 109 -28.15 -8.42 -15.14
C SER A 109 -26.65 -8.52 -15.37
N LYS A 110 -26.08 -9.68 -15.00
CA LYS A 110 -24.78 -10.15 -15.38
C LYS A 110 -24.95 -11.33 -16.33
N ILE A 111 -24.39 -11.21 -17.53
CA ILE A 111 -24.51 -12.19 -18.59
C ILE A 111 -23.20 -12.94 -18.74
N ARG A 112 -23.25 -14.24 -18.74
CA ARG A 112 -22.13 -15.13 -18.99
C ARG A 112 -22.18 -15.70 -20.40
N PHE A 113 -21.09 -15.56 -21.13
CA PHE A 113 -20.90 -16.12 -22.47
C PHE A 113 -20.09 -17.41 -22.43
N GLU A 114 -20.14 -18.13 -23.54
CA GLU A 114 -19.26 -19.28 -23.79
C GLU A 114 -17.77 -18.86 -23.67
N LYS A 115 -16.95 -19.82 -23.23
CA LYS A 115 -15.50 -19.61 -23.17
C LYS A 115 -14.94 -19.43 -24.59
N ASP A 116 -13.95 -18.54 -24.71
CA ASP A 116 -13.21 -18.40 -25.99
C ASP A 116 -12.30 -19.62 -26.24
N GLU A 117 -11.64 -19.63 -27.41
CA GLU A 117 -10.72 -20.70 -27.84
C GLU A 117 -9.56 -20.92 -26.86
N ASN A 118 -9.23 -19.90 -26.03
CA ASN A 118 -8.22 -19.95 -24.98
C ASN A 118 -8.81 -20.34 -23.60
N GLY A 119 -10.08 -20.71 -23.53
CA GLY A 119 -10.76 -21.07 -22.31
C GLY A 119 -11.15 -19.91 -21.40
N LYS A 120 -11.00 -18.65 -21.84
CA LYS A 120 -11.30 -17.45 -21.04
C LYS A 120 -12.80 -17.19 -21.00
N LYS A 121 -13.34 -17.02 -19.78
CA LYS A 121 -14.74 -16.65 -19.53
C LYS A 121 -14.93 -15.15 -19.86
N GLU A 122 -16.01 -14.81 -20.56
CA GLU A 122 -16.45 -13.44 -20.76
C GLU A 122 -17.73 -13.17 -19.98
N MET A 123 -17.76 -12.05 -19.27
CA MET A 123 -18.90 -11.60 -18.48
C MET A 123 -19.26 -10.18 -18.86
N LEU A 124 -20.55 -9.88 -18.93
CA LEU A 124 -21.07 -8.57 -19.27
C LEU A 124 -22.10 -8.10 -18.25
N TYR A 125 -21.97 -6.86 -17.79
CA TYR A 125 -22.97 -6.22 -16.93
C TYR A 125 -23.81 -5.23 -17.74
N GLY A 126 -25.12 -5.20 -17.49
CA GLY A 126 -25.99 -4.23 -18.12
C GLY A 126 -27.41 -4.24 -17.58
N VAL A 127 -28.26 -3.39 -18.13
CA VAL A 127 -29.66 -3.25 -17.73
C VAL A 127 -30.57 -3.62 -18.89
N LEU A 128 -31.50 -4.55 -18.65
CA LEU A 128 -32.52 -4.92 -19.61
C LEU A 128 -33.71 -3.93 -19.52
N ASN A 129 -33.93 -3.17 -20.58
CA ASN A 129 -35.18 -2.43 -20.77
C ASN A 129 -36.23 -3.34 -21.40
N LYS A 130 -37.12 -3.91 -20.57
CA LYS A 130 -38.15 -4.87 -21.01
C LYS A 130 -39.18 -4.27 -21.97
N GLU A 131 -39.47 -2.95 -21.85
CA GLU A 131 -40.45 -2.27 -22.73
C GLU A 131 -39.89 -2.06 -24.15
N LYS A 132 -38.58 -1.82 -24.26
CA LYS A 132 -37.89 -1.58 -25.52
C LYS A 132 -37.22 -2.84 -26.08
N ASP A 133 -37.31 -3.97 -25.38
CA ASP A 133 -36.60 -5.22 -25.72
C ASP A 133 -35.12 -4.98 -26.03
N TRP A 134 -34.42 -4.28 -25.13
CA TRP A 134 -33.06 -3.82 -25.35
C TRP A 134 -32.18 -3.95 -24.11
N PHE A 135 -30.92 -4.38 -24.29
CA PHE A 135 -29.94 -4.52 -23.23
C PHE A 135 -28.90 -3.38 -23.29
N GLN A 136 -28.88 -2.55 -22.26
CA GLN A 136 -27.94 -1.43 -22.13
C GLN A 136 -26.67 -1.88 -21.40
N TYR A 137 -25.51 -1.70 -22.04
CA TYR A 137 -24.22 -2.01 -21.45
C TYR A 137 -23.86 -1.12 -20.28
N GLY A 138 -23.24 -1.73 -19.26
CA GLY A 138 -22.70 -1.04 -18.09
C GLY A 138 -23.74 -0.72 -17.02
N LEU A 139 -23.26 -0.22 -15.89
CA LEU A 139 -24.04 0.06 -14.67
C LEU A 139 -23.99 1.53 -14.30
N LYS A 140 -24.04 2.45 -15.27
CA LYS A 140 -23.95 3.90 -15.02
C LYS A 140 -25.06 4.35 -14.04
N GLY A 141 -24.67 4.83 -12.85
CA GLY A 141 -25.60 5.30 -11.82
C GLY A 141 -26.26 4.19 -11.00
N ILE A 142 -25.95 2.92 -11.24
CA ILE A 142 -26.50 1.78 -10.50
C ILE A 142 -25.42 1.20 -9.58
N HIS A 143 -25.73 1.10 -8.29
CA HIS A 143 -24.84 0.49 -7.32
C HIS A 143 -24.99 -1.04 -7.37
N LYS A 144 -23.86 -1.74 -7.42
CA LYS A 144 -23.83 -3.20 -7.30
C LYS A 144 -24.38 -3.62 -5.94
N THR A 145 -25.13 -4.74 -5.92
CA THR A 145 -25.71 -5.35 -4.73
C THR A 145 -25.31 -6.82 -4.62
N LEU A 146 -25.69 -7.48 -3.54
CA LEU A 146 -25.54 -8.94 -3.41
C LEU A 146 -26.53 -9.65 -4.33
N TYR A 147 -26.08 -10.73 -4.93
CA TYR A 147 -26.95 -11.64 -5.68
C TYR A 147 -27.94 -12.33 -4.73
N ASN A 148 -29.18 -12.49 -5.15
CA ASN A 148 -30.23 -13.12 -4.34
C ASN A 148 -30.56 -12.38 -3.02
N LEU A 149 -30.46 -11.06 -3.01
CA LEU A 149 -30.57 -10.22 -1.81
C LEU A 149 -31.87 -10.38 -1.01
N PRO A 150 -33.08 -10.53 -1.59
CA PRO A 150 -34.31 -10.75 -0.83
C PRO A 150 -34.27 -11.99 0.04
N GLU A 151 -33.79 -13.14 -0.51
CA GLU A 151 -33.67 -14.40 0.21
C GLU A 151 -32.63 -14.29 1.36
N ILE A 152 -31.54 -13.56 1.13
CA ILE A 152 -30.51 -13.30 2.16
C ILE A 152 -31.10 -12.48 3.32
N ARG A 153 -31.92 -11.49 3.03
CA ARG A 153 -32.62 -10.70 4.07
C ARG A 153 -33.60 -11.54 4.88
N GLU A 154 -34.36 -12.39 4.20
CA GLU A 154 -35.29 -13.33 4.88
C GLU A 154 -34.53 -14.32 5.76
N ALA A 155 -33.44 -14.90 5.26
CA ALA A 155 -32.57 -15.78 6.02
C ALA A 155 -31.99 -15.10 7.25
N ALA A 156 -31.55 -13.84 7.11
CA ALA A 156 -31.03 -13.07 8.23
C ALA A 156 -32.09 -12.81 9.29
N ALA A 157 -33.32 -12.47 8.90
CA ALA A 157 -34.43 -12.29 9.82
C ALA A 157 -34.78 -13.59 10.56
N GLN A 158 -34.65 -14.76 9.92
CA GLN A 158 -34.88 -16.09 10.46
C GLN A 158 -33.68 -16.71 11.16
N LYS A 159 -32.53 -16.01 11.20
CA LYS A 159 -31.21 -16.46 11.75
C LYS A 159 -30.74 -17.80 11.14
N ARG A 160 -30.99 -17.98 9.85
CA ARG A 160 -30.54 -19.16 9.10
C ARG A 160 -29.09 -18.93 8.62
N THR A 161 -28.36 -20.05 8.45
CA THR A 161 -26.99 -20.02 7.91
C THR A 161 -26.97 -19.50 6.48
N ILE A 162 -26.05 -18.58 6.17
CA ILE A 162 -25.83 -18.02 4.83
C ILE A 162 -24.46 -18.47 4.32
N TYR A 163 -24.45 -18.99 3.10
CA TYR A 163 -23.24 -19.40 2.39
C TYR A 163 -22.79 -18.28 1.46
N TYR A 164 -21.53 -17.92 1.51
CA TYR A 164 -20.95 -16.94 0.60
C TYR A 164 -19.93 -17.59 -0.32
N VAL A 165 -20.08 -17.40 -1.63
CA VAL A 165 -19.25 -17.92 -2.71
C VAL A 165 -18.75 -16.79 -3.63
N GLU A 166 -17.81 -17.08 -4.54
CA GLU A 166 -17.26 -16.05 -5.43
C GLU A 166 -18.13 -15.79 -6.66
N GLY A 167 -18.80 -16.80 -7.20
CA GLY A 167 -19.54 -16.74 -8.45
C GLY A 167 -21.03 -17.06 -8.31
N GLU A 168 -21.84 -16.52 -9.23
CA GLU A 168 -23.29 -16.76 -9.27
C GLU A 168 -23.62 -18.22 -9.60
N LYS A 169 -22.79 -18.90 -10.42
CA LYS A 169 -22.95 -20.34 -10.72
C LYS A 169 -22.93 -21.17 -9.44
N ASP A 170 -22.02 -20.84 -8.52
CA ASP A 170 -21.88 -21.56 -7.26
C ASP A 170 -23.06 -21.26 -6.31
N VAL A 171 -23.57 -20.01 -6.36
CA VAL A 171 -24.82 -19.68 -5.66
C VAL A 171 -25.96 -20.56 -6.14
N GLU A 172 -26.16 -20.69 -7.47
CA GLU A 172 -27.25 -21.51 -8.03
C GLU A 172 -27.06 -22.99 -7.74
N THR A 173 -25.83 -23.51 -7.73
CA THR A 173 -25.54 -24.89 -7.30
C THR A 173 -25.99 -25.13 -5.87
N LEU A 174 -25.64 -24.25 -4.93
CA LEU A 174 -26.02 -24.39 -3.52
C LEU A 174 -27.51 -24.19 -3.31
N ARG A 175 -28.15 -23.26 -4.02
CA ARG A 175 -29.63 -23.07 -3.98
C ARG A 175 -30.38 -24.28 -4.49
N GLY A 176 -29.87 -24.92 -5.55
CA GLY A 176 -30.43 -26.19 -6.05
C GLY A 176 -30.43 -27.32 -5.01
N LEU A 177 -29.54 -27.23 -4.02
CA LEU A 177 -29.42 -28.13 -2.89
C LEU A 177 -30.21 -27.68 -1.64
N GLY A 178 -31.00 -26.60 -1.73
CA GLY A 178 -31.81 -26.05 -0.64
C GLY A 178 -31.01 -25.19 0.36
N LEU A 179 -29.77 -24.81 0.03
CA LEU A 179 -28.93 -23.93 0.84
C LEU A 179 -29.09 -22.46 0.43
N ILE A 180 -28.98 -21.55 1.40
CA ILE A 180 -29.12 -20.12 1.17
C ILE A 180 -27.74 -19.53 0.86
N ALA A 181 -27.54 -19.13 -0.38
CA ALA A 181 -26.25 -18.68 -0.85
C ALA A 181 -26.30 -17.31 -1.54
N THR A 182 -25.17 -16.60 -1.52
CA THR A 182 -24.98 -15.30 -2.15
C THR A 182 -23.55 -15.05 -2.61
N THR A 183 -23.39 -14.07 -3.49
CA THR A 183 -22.12 -13.52 -3.92
C THR A 183 -22.25 -12.01 -4.17
N ALA A 184 -21.13 -11.29 -4.18
CA ALA A 184 -21.06 -9.90 -4.69
C ALA A 184 -20.81 -9.84 -6.21
N GLY A 185 -20.60 -11.00 -6.87
CA GLY A 185 -20.44 -11.13 -8.31
C GLY A 185 -18.99 -11.31 -8.78
N SER A 186 -17.99 -10.84 -8.01
CA SER A 186 -16.57 -11.11 -8.25
C SER A 186 -15.75 -10.82 -7.00
N SER A 187 -14.51 -11.32 -6.96
CA SER A 187 -13.57 -11.07 -5.83
C SER A 187 -13.30 -9.58 -5.57
N GLY A 188 -13.48 -8.71 -6.56
CA GLY A 188 -13.33 -7.26 -6.43
C GLY A 188 -14.59 -6.51 -6.01
N ASP A 189 -15.75 -7.14 -6.00
CA ASP A 189 -17.06 -6.46 -5.84
C ASP A 189 -17.58 -6.42 -4.42
N TRP A 190 -17.00 -7.19 -3.49
CA TRP A 190 -17.35 -7.09 -2.08
C TRP A 190 -17.14 -5.67 -1.54
N ARG A 191 -18.11 -5.18 -0.77
CA ARG A 191 -18.07 -3.88 -0.09
C ARG A 191 -18.47 -4.06 1.36
N ARG A 192 -17.78 -3.37 2.27
CA ARG A 192 -18.03 -3.44 3.72
C ARG A 192 -19.50 -3.23 4.10
N PHE A 193 -20.21 -2.35 3.40
CA PHE A 193 -21.62 -2.09 3.70
C PHE A 193 -22.54 -3.31 3.47
N PHE A 194 -22.09 -4.35 2.76
CA PHE A 194 -22.85 -5.59 2.62
C PHE A 194 -22.94 -6.38 3.93
N SER A 195 -22.02 -6.17 4.88
CA SER A 195 -22.01 -6.86 6.18
C SER A 195 -23.32 -6.68 6.94
N LYS A 196 -24.04 -5.58 6.72
CA LYS A 196 -25.37 -5.34 7.35
C LYS A 196 -26.40 -6.43 7.06
N TYR A 197 -26.29 -7.13 5.93
CA TYR A 197 -27.21 -8.20 5.53
C TYR A 197 -26.91 -9.55 6.19
N PHE A 198 -25.80 -9.64 6.91
CA PHE A 198 -25.35 -10.85 7.60
C PHE A 198 -25.46 -10.73 9.13
N SER A 199 -26.15 -9.70 9.63
CA SER A 199 -26.18 -9.43 11.08
C SER A 199 -26.84 -10.58 11.87
N GLY A 200 -26.07 -11.14 12.83
CA GLY A 200 -26.57 -12.14 13.77
C GLY A 200 -26.82 -13.53 13.19
N VAL A 201 -26.32 -13.84 11.99
CA VAL A 201 -26.42 -15.18 11.37
C VAL A 201 -25.10 -15.92 11.42
N ASP A 202 -25.14 -17.24 11.18
CA ASP A 202 -23.95 -18.03 10.92
C ASP A 202 -23.57 -17.91 9.43
N VAL A 203 -22.28 -17.66 9.16
CA VAL A 203 -21.78 -17.51 7.79
C VAL A 203 -20.74 -18.57 7.49
N VAL A 204 -20.91 -19.24 6.34
CA VAL A 204 -19.95 -20.19 5.80
C VAL A 204 -19.36 -19.60 4.52
N LEU A 205 -18.06 -19.33 4.52
CA LEU A 205 -17.31 -18.83 3.38
C LEU A 205 -16.71 -20.00 2.60
N LEU A 206 -16.96 -20.06 1.30
CA LEU A 206 -16.52 -21.09 0.37
C LEU A 206 -15.64 -20.44 -0.71
N PRO A 207 -14.36 -20.17 -0.42
CA PRO A 207 -13.47 -19.54 -1.39
C PRO A 207 -13.08 -20.49 -2.51
N ASP A 208 -12.88 -19.96 -3.71
CA ASP A 208 -12.14 -20.64 -4.76
C ASP A 208 -10.70 -20.91 -4.30
N ASN A 209 -10.12 -22.03 -4.71
CA ASN A 209 -8.78 -22.42 -4.27
C ASN A 209 -7.70 -21.68 -5.06
N ASP A 210 -7.64 -20.34 -4.90
CA ASP A 210 -6.63 -19.47 -5.49
C ASP A 210 -6.29 -18.26 -4.60
N LYS A 211 -5.29 -17.47 -5.02
CA LYS A 211 -4.84 -16.27 -4.27
C LYS A 211 -5.89 -15.15 -4.20
N ALA A 212 -6.82 -15.08 -5.16
CA ALA A 212 -7.87 -14.06 -5.18
C ALA A 212 -8.95 -14.42 -4.15
N GLY A 213 -9.36 -15.70 -4.09
CA GLY A 213 -10.28 -16.25 -3.09
C GLY A 213 -9.75 -16.10 -1.66
N GLU A 214 -8.46 -16.36 -1.42
CA GLU A 214 -7.86 -16.15 -0.10
C GLU A 214 -7.90 -14.67 0.35
N LYS A 215 -7.61 -13.73 -0.56
CA LYS A 215 -7.67 -12.29 -0.27
C LYS A 215 -9.10 -11.82 -0.03
N LEU A 216 -10.05 -12.30 -0.84
CA LEU A 216 -11.46 -11.99 -0.67
C LEU A 216 -11.97 -12.51 0.67
N THR A 217 -11.68 -13.76 1.01
CA THR A 217 -12.05 -14.40 2.29
C THR A 217 -11.52 -13.61 3.48
N THR A 218 -10.23 -13.22 3.46
CA THR A 218 -9.62 -12.41 4.52
C THR A 218 -10.34 -11.07 4.71
N ARG A 219 -10.72 -10.42 3.60
CA ARG A 219 -11.46 -9.17 3.61
C ARG A 219 -12.87 -9.34 4.17
N ILE A 220 -13.61 -10.36 3.73
CA ILE A 220 -14.96 -10.65 4.20
C ILE A 220 -14.94 -10.96 5.71
N ILE A 221 -14.01 -11.79 6.18
CA ILE A 221 -13.84 -12.09 7.61
C ILE A 221 -13.64 -10.81 8.40
N SER A 222 -12.74 -9.93 7.95
CA SER A 222 -12.47 -8.64 8.60
C SER A 222 -13.71 -7.75 8.71
N ASP A 223 -14.59 -7.78 7.71
CA ASP A 223 -15.81 -6.97 7.68
C ASP A 223 -16.99 -7.62 8.44
N LEU A 224 -16.99 -8.95 8.63
CA LEU A 224 -18.03 -9.70 9.30
C LEU A 224 -17.75 -9.99 10.78
N ILE A 225 -16.49 -9.97 11.23
CA ILE A 225 -16.15 -10.13 12.65
C ILE A 225 -16.92 -9.10 13.48
N GLY A 226 -17.64 -9.60 14.51
CA GLY A 226 -18.48 -8.77 15.37
C GLY A 226 -19.84 -8.37 14.79
N VAL A 227 -20.17 -8.78 13.54
CA VAL A 227 -21.47 -8.56 12.91
C VAL A 227 -22.29 -9.82 12.89
N VAL A 228 -21.67 -10.97 12.63
CA VAL A 228 -22.31 -12.28 12.50
C VAL A 228 -22.18 -13.10 13.79
N ASN A 229 -23.01 -14.14 13.90
CA ASN A 229 -22.97 -15.04 15.05
C ASN A 229 -21.71 -15.94 15.01
N SER A 230 -21.43 -16.54 13.86
CA SER A 230 -20.21 -17.35 13.64
C SER A 230 -19.72 -17.24 12.20
N ILE A 231 -18.42 -17.48 11.98
CA ILE A 231 -17.81 -17.57 10.65
C ILE A 231 -17.05 -18.88 10.57
N LYS A 232 -17.29 -19.63 9.51
CA LYS A 232 -16.50 -20.78 9.10
C LYS A 232 -15.95 -20.58 7.72
N VAL A 233 -14.73 -21.09 7.46
CA VAL A 233 -14.14 -21.12 6.10
C VAL A 233 -13.99 -22.58 5.72
N VAL A 234 -14.60 -22.97 4.62
CA VAL A 234 -14.60 -24.35 4.14
C VAL A 234 -14.01 -24.37 2.73
N LYS A 235 -12.90 -25.09 2.57
CA LYS A 235 -12.31 -25.36 1.25
C LYS A 235 -12.93 -26.63 0.70
N THR A 236 -13.58 -26.53 -0.46
CA THR A 236 -14.29 -27.62 -1.11
C THR A 236 -13.46 -28.36 -2.16
N SER A 237 -12.34 -27.77 -2.62
CA SER A 237 -11.50 -28.38 -3.65
C SER A 237 -10.01 -28.19 -3.36
N GLU A 238 -9.20 -29.21 -3.63
CA GLU A 238 -7.74 -29.15 -3.61
C GLU A 238 -7.18 -28.68 -4.99
N ARG A 239 -8.00 -28.65 -6.03
CA ARG A 239 -7.61 -28.23 -7.37
C ARG A 239 -7.37 -26.73 -7.40
N ASN A 240 -6.35 -26.29 -8.15
CA ASN A 240 -6.14 -24.87 -8.40
C ASN A 240 -7.34 -24.28 -9.15
N HIS A 241 -7.92 -23.19 -8.66
CA HIS A 241 -9.18 -22.58 -9.12
C HIS A 241 -10.43 -23.47 -9.01
N GLY A 242 -10.39 -24.52 -8.19
CA GLY A 242 -11.57 -25.35 -7.91
C GLY A 242 -12.59 -24.63 -7.03
N ASP A 243 -13.88 -24.76 -7.36
CA ASP A 243 -15.02 -24.13 -6.70
C ASP A 243 -15.97 -25.18 -6.03
N VAL A 244 -17.01 -24.73 -5.37
CA VAL A 244 -17.99 -25.64 -4.73
C VAL A 244 -18.83 -26.40 -5.76
N THR A 245 -19.01 -25.86 -6.96
CA THR A 245 -19.69 -26.59 -8.03
C THR A 245 -18.86 -27.78 -8.49
N ASP A 246 -17.54 -27.62 -8.61
CA ASP A 246 -16.62 -28.71 -8.95
C ASP A 246 -16.68 -29.82 -7.89
N TYR A 247 -16.78 -29.47 -6.60
CA TYR A 247 -16.95 -30.45 -5.51
C TYR A 247 -18.14 -31.38 -5.73
N PHE A 248 -19.32 -30.85 -6.05
CA PHE A 248 -20.49 -31.66 -6.31
C PHE A 248 -20.43 -32.40 -7.65
N GLN A 249 -19.75 -31.85 -8.67
CA GLN A 249 -19.49 -32.52 -9.96
C GLN A 249 -18.53 -33.71 -9.81
N ASP A 250 -17.64 -33.68 -8.83
CA ASP A 250 -16.73 -34.78 -8.50
C ASP A 250 -17.43 -35.93 -7.76
N GLY A 251 -18.77 -35.83 -7.50
CA GLY A 251 -19.61 -36.88 -6.99
C GLY A 251 -19.82 -36.88 -5.48
N TYR A 252 -19.36 -35.83 -4.76
CA TYR A 252 -19.64 -35.68 -3.33
C TYR A 252 -21.09 -35.30 -3.11
N THR A 253 -21.65 -35.83 -2.00
CA THR A 253 -23.06 -35.63 -1.64
C THR A 253 -23.25 -34.40 -0.75
N ILE A 254 -24.53 -34.02 -0.55
CA ILE A 254 -24.88 -32.95 0.39
C ILE A 254 -24.53 -33.34 1.85
N GLU A 255 -24.59 -34.65 2.17
CA GLU A 255 -24.22 -35.21 3.46
C GLU A 255 -22.71 -35.02 3.71
N ASP A 256 -21.86 -35.28 2.71
CA ASP A 256 -20.43 -35.07 2.75
C ASP A 256 -20.12 -33.59 2.96
N PHE A 257 -20.77 -32.71 2.21
CA PHE A 257 -20.66 -31.27 2.35
C PHE A 257 -21.05 -30.76 3.75
N ASN A 258 -22.19 -31.23 4.26
CA ASN A 258 -22.66 -30.88 5.59
C ASN A 258 -21.71 -31.40 6.70
N LYS A 259 -21.06 -32.53 6.49
CA LYS A 259 -19.99 -33.03 7.37
C LYS A 259 -18.78 -32.09 7.35
N LEU A 260 -18.32 -31.71 6.16
CA LEU A 260 -17.21 -30.80 5.98
C LEU A 260 -17.45 -29.43 6.66
N VAL A 261 -18.66 -28.88 6.53
CA VAL A 261 -19.09 -27.66 7.20
C VAL A 261 -19.13 -27.81 8.72
N ARG A 262 -19.57 -28.94 9.24
CA ARG A 262 -19.60 -29.20 10.69
C ARG A 262 -18.20 -29.29 11.27
N GLU A 263 -17.26 -29.96 10.60
CA GLU A 263 -15.91 -30.20 11.04
C GLU A 263 -15.01 -28.95 10.90
N ALA A 264 -15.41 -27.97 10.07
CA ALA A 264 -14.66 -26.73 9.89
C ALA A 264 -14.58 -25.91 11.19
N GLU A 265 -13.35 -25.43 11.50
CA GLU A 265 -13.11 -24.58 12.66
C GLU A 265 -13.90 -23.27 12.56
N THR A 266 -14.56 -22.90 13.65
CA THR A 266 -15.20 -21.60 13.77
C THR A 266 -14.14 -20.55 14.07
N ILE A 267 -14.13 -19.47 13.30
CA ILE A 267 -13.20 -18.35 13.53
C ILE A 267 -13.60 -17.67 14.85
N PRO A 268 -12.66 -17.51 15.81
CA PRO A 268 -12.96 -16.88 17.08
C PRO A 268 -13.46 -15.46 16.88
N GLN A 269 -14.68 -15.21 17.29
CA GLN A 269 -15.22 -13.86 17.43
C GLN A 269 -14.56 -13.27 18.67
N ASN A 270 -13.64 -12.30 18.51
CA ASN A 270 -13.04 -11.60 19.64
C ASN A 270 -14.19 -10.95 20.46
N GLN A 271 -14.57 -11.59 21.56
CA GLN A 271 -15.38 -10.97 22.60
C GLN A 271 -14.52 -9.88 23.27
N GLY A 272 -14.62 -8.65 22.78
CA GLY A 272 -13.84 -7.55 23.35
C GLY A 272 -13.82 -6.26 22.53
N GLN A 273 -14.54 -6.21 21.41
CA GLN A 273 -14.93 -4.93 20.83
C GLN A 273 -16.46 -4.89 20.88
N GLU A 274 -17.02 -3.93 21.62
CA GLU A 274 -18.44 -3.63 21.59
C GLU A 274 -18.89 -3.55 20.13
N VAL A 275 -19.71 -4.52 19.73
CA VAL A 275 -20.42 -4.51 18.46
C VAL A 275 -21.22 -3.21 18.44
N ASP A 276 -20.95 -2.35 17.44
CA ASP A 276 -21.84 -1.25 17.10
C ASP A 276 -23.26 -1.81 17.01
N LYS A 277 -24.03 -1.63 18.07
CA LYS A 277 -25.48 -1.78 18.07
C LYS A 277 -26.03 -0.96 16.91
N PRO A 278 -27.16 -1.34 16.27
CA PRO A 278 -27.73 -0.65 15.11
C PRO A 278 -27.68 0.86 15.39
N LYS A 279 -26.98 1.61 14.50
CA LYS A 279 -26.57 2.98 14.71
C LYS A 279 -27.58 3.75 15.59
N LYS A 280 -27.38 3.74 16.92
CA LYS A 280 -27.77 4.89 17.72
C LYS A 280 -27.23 6.08 16.95
N LYS A 281 -28.08 7.06 16.62
CA LYS A 281 -27.61 8.38 16.15
C LYS A 281 -26.30 8.63 16.85
N LYS A 282 -25.18 8.78 16.09
CA LYS A 282 -23.84 8.97 16.70
C LYS A 282 -24.04 9.99 17.78
N GLU A 283 -23.90 9.58 19.02
CA GLU A 283 -24.06 10.49 20.15
C GLU A 283 -23.01 11.59 19.94
N ILE A 284 -23.47 12.82 19.81
CA ILE A 284 -22.58 13.96 19.59
C ILE A 284 -21.67 14.03 20.81
N PRO A 285 -20.34 13.94 20.62
CA PRO A 285 -19.39 13.99 21.73
C PRO A 285 -19.67 15.21 22.60
N GLN A 286 -19.68 15.03 23.91
CA GLN A 286 -20.03 16.09 24.87
C GLN A 286 -19.13 17.31 24.70
N TRP A 287 -17.82 17.11 24.46
CA TRP A 287 -16.88 18.22 24.24
C TRP A 287 -17.25 19.13 23.05
N ILE A 288 -17.91 18.61 22.02
CA ILE A 288 -18.39 19.43 20.87
C ILE A 288 -19.55 20.30 21.32
N LYS A 289 -20.49 19.75 22.10
CA LYS A 289 -21.62 20.50 22.65
C LYS A 289 -21.13 21.62 23.58
N ASP A 290 -20.18 21.29 24.46
CA ASP A 290 -19.58 22.24 25.39
C ASP A 290 -18.84 23.35 24.63
N LYS A 291 -18.09 22.99 23.58
CA LYS A 291 -17.36 23.96 22.77
C LYS A 291 -18.28 24.87 21.99
N VAL A 292 -19.37 24.34 21.40
CA VAL A 292 -20.40 25.14 20.73
C VAL A 292 -21.06 26.10 21.70
N ALA A 293 -21.41 25.67 22.92
CA ALA A 293 -22.01 26.53 23.95
C ALA A 293 -21.05 27.64 24.41
N GLU A 294 -19.73 27.33 24.55
CA GLU A 294 -18.69 28.32 24.87
C GLU A 294 -18.58 29.39 23.77
N LEU A 295 -18.60 28.98 22.52
CA LEU A 295 -18.38 29.87 21.38
C LEU A 295 -19.56 30.79 21.05
N LYS A 296 -20.78 30.48 21.48
CA LYS A 296 -22.03 31.23 21.25
C LYS A 296 -22.19 31.68 19.78
N PRO A 297 -22.32 30.70 18.86
CA PRO A 297 -22.15 30.96 17.42
C PRO A 297 -23.18 31.93 16.83
N GLU A 298 -24.37 32.03 17.35
CA GLU A 298 -25.40 32.96 16.90
C GLU A 298 -25.06 34.44 17.15
N VAL A 299 -24.02 34.69 17.97
CA VAL A 299 -23.57 36.05 18.32
C VAL A 299 -22.21 36.35 17.71
N ASN A 300 -21.32 35.38 17.73
CA ASN A 300 -19.90 35.60 17.46
C ASN A 300 -19.46 35.26 16.02
N TYR A 301 -20.36 34.66 15.22
CA TYR A 301 -20.04 34.27 13.83
C TYR A 301 -21.12 34.80 12.87
N SER A 302 -20.71 35.20 11.66
CA SER A 302 -21.63 35.58 10.61
C SER A 302 -22.42 34.37 10.09
N LEU A 303 -23.68 34.60 9.69
CA LEU A 303 -24.56 33.54 9.17
C LEU A 303 -24.34 33.29 7.66
N ASP A 304 -23.10 33.14 7.27
CA ASP A 304 -22.64 32.93 5.90
C ASP A 304 -21.55 31.84 5.84
N ASP A 305 -20.96 31.58 4.65
CA ASP A 305 -19.95 30.56 4.45
C ASP A 305 -18.68 30.85 5.25
N ARG A 306 -18.28 32.14 5.38
CA ARG A 306 -17.13 32.57 6.16
C ARG A 306 -17.32 32.26 7.67
N GLY A 307 -18.44 32.70 8.24
CA GLY A 307 -18.73 32.44 9.66
C GLY A 307 -18.85 30.94 9.96
N ASN A 308 -19.41 30.18 9.01
CA ASN A 308 -19.45 28.70 9.11
C ASN A 308 -18.04 28.09 9.11
N GLY A 309 -17.15 28.58 8.24
CA GLY A 309 -15.74 28.14 8.17
C GLY A 309 -14.97 28.44 9.44
N ASP A 310 -15.12 29.67 9.93
CA ASP A 310 -14.51 30.12 11.19
C ASP A 310 -14.97 29.29 12.39
N LEU A 311 -16.27 29.05 12.50
CA LEU A 311 -16.86 28.23 13.55
C LEU A 311 -16.36 26.78 13.49
N PHE A 312 -16.33 26.18 12.30
CA PHE A 312 -15.80 24.82 12.13
C PHE A 312 -14.34 24.75 12.60
N ALA A 313 -13.51 25.69 12.19
CA ALA A 313 -12.10 25.75 12.56
C ALA A 313 -11.92 25.89 14.10
N ASP A 314 -12.71 26.75 14.75
CA ASP A 314 -12.63 26.97 16.21
C ASP A 314 -13.10 25.78 17.01
N VAL A 315 -14.20 25.13 16.60
CA VAL A 315 -14.70 23.91 17.27
C VAL A 315 -13.72 22.77 17.16
N PHE A 316 -13.13 22.58 15.99
CA PHE A 316 -12.25 21.43 15.73
C PHE A 316 -10.75 21.74 15.79
N LYS A 317 -10.35 22.92 16.28
CA LYS A 317 -8.95 23.35 16.38
C LYS A 317 -8.02 22.29 16.98
N GLY A 318 -8.43 21.58 18.05
CA GLY A 318 -7.63 20.57 18.72
C GLY A 318 -7.59 19.20 18.04
N VAL A 319 -8.41 18.97 16.99
CA VAL A 319 -8.57 17.63 16.39
C VAL A 319 -8.61 17.61 14.86
N CYS A 320 -8.66 18.76 14.18
CA CYS A 320 -8.55 18.88 12.73
C CYS A 320 -7.69 20.08 12.37
N ARG A 321 -6.72 19.86 11.49
CA ARG A 321 -5.82 20.90 10.96
C ARG A 321 -5.66 20.71 9.47
N PHE A 322 -5.70 21.78 8.71
CA PHE A 322 -5.36 21.73 7.30
C PHE A 322 -3.85 21.85 7.14
N ASN A 323 -3.24 20.83 6.53
CA ASN A 323 -1.83 20.86 6.20
C ASN A 323 -1.63 21.58 4.86
N SER A 324 -1.05 22.78 4.93
CA SER A 324 -0.85 23.64 3.77
C SER A 324 0.20 23.10 2.79
N THR A 325 1.19 22.36 3.27
CA THR A 325 2.22 21.71 2.44
C THR A 325 1.66 20.48 1.74
N ALA A 326 0.98 19.60 2.48
CA ALA A 326 0.38 18.37 1.93
C ALA A 326 -0.95 18.63 1.20
N ARG A 327 -1.56 19.83 1.35
CA ARG A 327 -2.85 20.22 0.78
C ARG A 327 -4.02 19.30 1.16
N CYS A 328 -3.98 18.74 2.34
CA CYS A 328 -5.02 17.85 2.87
C CYS A 328 -5.25 18.10 4.37
N TRP A 329 -6.37 17.61 4.88
CA TRP A 329 -6.65 17.66 6.31
C TRP A 329 -5.87 16.59 7.06
N TYR A 330 -5.46 16.92 8.28
CA TYR A 330 -4.99 15.99 9.29
C TYR A 330 -5.98 16.00 10.44
N CYS A 331 -6.43 14.81 10.84
CA CYS A 331 -7.43 14.65 11.89
C CYS A 331 -6.90 13.76 13.01
N TYR A 332 -7.00 14.25 14.24
CA TYR A 332 -6.62 13.48 15.43
C TYR A 332 -7.69 12.44 15.77
N ASN A 333 -7.29 11.17 15.80
CA ASN A 333 -8.19 10.04 16.05
C ASN A 333 -8.24 9.57 17.52
N GLY A 334 -7.67 10.36 18.43
CA GLY A 334 -7.53 10.04 19.85
C GLY A 334 -6.17 9.43 20.22
N LYS A 335 -5.31 9.14 19.23
CA LYS A 335 -3.98 8.56 19.45
C LYS A 335 -2.89 9.23 18.62
N TYR A 336 -3.20 9.64 17.40
CA TYR A 336 -2.28 10.30 16.46
C TYR A 336 -3.05 11.08 15.41
N TRP A 337 -2.36 11.94 14.70
CA TRP A 337 -2.90 12.68 13.56
C TRP A 337 -2.85 11.85 12.30
N GLU A 338 -4.00 11.53 11.72
CA GLU A 338 -4.11 10.80 10.46
C GLU A 338 -4.44 11.72 9.30
N GLU A 339 -3.89 11.42 8.14
CA GLU A 339 -4.14 12.15 6.90
C GLU A 339 -5.54 11.83 6.37
N ASP A 340 -6.34 12.88 6.11
CA ASP A 340 -7.66 12.81 5.46
C ASP A 340 -7.56 13.30 4.01
N SER A 341 -6.90 12.53 3.15
CA SER A 341 -6.62 12.88 1.76
C SER A 341 -7.88 13.03 0.88
N SER A 342 -9.04 12.53 1.35
CA SER A 342 -10.32 12.56 0.63
C SER A 342 -11.38 13.44 1.29
N ASP A 343 -11.01 14.23 2.30
CA ASP A 343 -11.90 15.07 3.10
C ASP A 343 -13.09 14.29 3.75
N LEU A 344 -12.97 12.97 3.95
CA LEU A 344 -14.05 12.14 4.46
C LEU A 344 -14.28 12.34 5.95
N ILE A 345 -13.21 12.46 6.73
CA ILE A 345 -13.29 12.64 8.18
C ILE A 345 -13.87 14.03 8.49
N VAL A 346 -13.34 15.08 7.84
CA VAL A 346 -13.84 16.44 8.06
C VAL A 346 -15.28 16.61 7.55
N ALA A 347 -15.69 15.92 6.48
CA ALA A 347 -17.06 15.92 6.02
C ALA A 347 -18.03 15.30 7.06
N GLU A 348 -17.64 14.23 7.75
CA GLU A 348 -18.42 13.68 8.86
C GLU A 348 -18.42 14.62 10.08
N ARG A 349 -17.31 15.28 10.38
CA ARG A 349 -17.24 16.30 11.45
C ARG A 349 -18.16 17.48 11.17
N ALA A 350 -18.27 17.91 9.91
CA ALA A 350 -19.20 18.96 9.49
C ALA A 350 -20.67 18.59 9.74
N LYS A 351 -21.04 17.33 9.55
CA LYS A 351 -22.39 16.83 9.88
C LYS A 351 -22.62 16.81 11.39
N ILE A 352 -21.64 16.34 12.16
CA ILE A 352 -21.71 16.34 13.64
C ILE A 352 -21.82 17.74 14.18
N LEU A 353 -21.10 18.72 13.62
CA LEU A 353 -21.23 20.12 13.98
C LEU A 353 -22.67 20.63 13.76
N GLN A 354 -23.23 20.37 12.57
CA GLN A 354 -24.62 20.77 12.27
C GLN A 354 -25.62 20.18 13.27
N ASP A 355 -25.46 18.91 13.62
CA ASP A 355 -26.33 18.26 14.62
C ASP A 355 -26.13 18.89 16.02
N ALA A 356 -24.90 19.26 16.40
CA ALA A 356 -24.61 19.94 17.65
C ALA A 356 -25.22 21.34 17.71
N LEU A 357 -25.13 22.09 16.60
CA LEU A 357 -25.71 23.42 16.48
C LEU A 357 -27.25 23.36 16.55
N MET A 358 -27.88 22.33 15.99
CA MET A 358 -29.32 22.13 16.07
C MET A 358 -29.78 21.94 17.53
N ILE A 359 -29.02 21.14 18.30
CA ILE A 359 -29.27 20.98 19.75
C ILE A 359 -29.05 22.31 20.49
N TYR A 360 -27.95 23.00 20.19
CA TYR A 360 -27.61 24.26 20.79
C TYR A 360 -28.68 25.35 20.53
N SER A 361 -29.25 25.36 19.32
CA SER A 361 -30.25 26.38 18.95
C SER A 361 -31.46 26.41 19.90
N ILE A 362 -31.79 25.31 20.56
CA ILE A 362 -32.91 25.21 21.51
C ILE A 362 -32.62 26.03 22.78
N THR A 363 -31.34 26.27 23.12
CA THR A 363 -30.93 27.02 24.32
C THR A 363 -30.94 28.52 24.10
N ILE A 364 -31.16 29.03 22.89
CA ILE A 364 -31.24 30.46 22.58
C ILE A 364 -32.58 30.98 23.11
N GLU A 365 -32.54 31.91 24.07
CA GLU A 365 -33.73 32.44 24.73
C GLU A 365 -34.54 33.35 23.77
N ASP A 366 -33.87 34.22 23.01
CA ASP A 366 -34.52 35.13 22.05
C ASP A 366 -35.15 34.34 20.89
N TYR A 367 -36.47 34.33 20.83
CA TYR A 367 -37.26 33.59 19.83
C TYR A 367 -36.90 33.97 18.39
N LYS A 368 -36.72 35.26 18.08
CA LYS A 368 -36.38 35.72 16.73
C LYS A 368 -34.98 35.26 16.31
N LYS A 369 -34.01 35.44 17.17
CA LYS A 369 -32.64 34.95 16.94
C LYS A 369 -32.60 33.43 16.80
N ARG A 370 -33.30 32.70 17.65
CA ARG A 370 -33.43 31.25 17.56
C ARG A 370 -34.01 30.80 16.21
N GLU A 371 -35.10 31.45 15.75
CA GLU A 371 -35.72 31.11 14.47
C GLU A 371 -34.79 31.38 13.29
N GLU A 372 -34.12 32.54 13.27
CA GLU A 372 -33.15 32.91 12.24
C GLU A 372 -31.97 31.93 12.22
N TYR A 373 -31.39 31.65 13.38
CA TYR A 373 -30.26 30.73 13.51
C TYR A 373 -30.64 29.28 13.12
N THR A 374 -31.83 28.83 13.51
CA THR A 374 -32.33 27.50 13.13
C THR A 374 -32.50 27.40 11.61
N LYS A 375 -33.03 28.44 10.94
CA LYS A 375 -33.11 28.49 9.47
C LYS A 375 -31.73 28.41 8.83
N HIS A 376 -30.74 29.07 9.41
CA HIS A 376 -29.35 29.00 8.95
C HIS A 376 -28.78 27.57 9.08
N ILE A 377 -28.91 26.90 10.24
CA ILE A 377 -28.45 25.54 10.47
C ILE A 377 -29.09 24.55 9.49
N ILE A 378 -30.37 24.69 9.18
CA ILE A 378 -31.06 23.84 8.20
C ILE A 378 -30.42 24.01 6.81
N LYS A 379 -30.04 25.24 6.43
CA LYS A 379 -29.32 25.47 5.15
C LYS A 379 -27.96 24.81 5.14
N MET A 380 -27.24 24.77 6.26
CA MET A 380 -25.96 24.05 6.38
C MET A 380 -26.08 22.54 6.09
N GLY A 381 -27.29 21.97 6.15
CA GLY A 381 -27.57 20.59 5.73
C GLY A 381 -27.30 20.32 4.25
N LYS A 382 -27.21 21.33 3.39
CA LYS A 382 -26.89 21.18 1.98
C LYS A 382 -25.40 20.88 1.78
N GLN A 383 -25.09 19.93 0.91
CA GLN A 383 -23.71 19.45 0.69
C GLN A 383 -22.74 20.57 0.27
N HIS A 384 -23.17 21.47 -0.63
CA HIS A 384 -22.30 22.55 -1.11
C HIS A 384 -21.94 23.53 0.00
N ILE A 385 -22.87 23.86 0.92
CA ILE A 385 -22.59 24.75 2.06
C ILE A 385 -21.58 24.10 3.01
N ARG A 386 -21.71 22.78 3.30
CA ARG A 386 -20.69 22.08 4.10
C ARG A 386 -19.33 22.02 3.40
N LYS A 387 -19.29 21.91 2.07
CA LYS A 387 -18.02 22.00 1.31
C LYS A 387 -17.39 23.38 1.42
N ASN A 388 -18.18 24.45 1.27
CA ASN A 388 -17.69 25.82 1.42
C ASN A 388 -17.15 26.04 2.83
N MET A 389 -17.90 25.67 3.86
CA MET A 389 -17.46 25.73 5.27
C MET A 389 -16.10 25.05 5.49
N ILE A 390 -15.91 23.80 5.00
CA ILE A 390 -14.64 23.07 5.14
C ILE A 390 -13.53 23.77 4.35
N THR A 391 -13.85 24.37 3.18
CA THR A 391 -12.88 25.09 2.36
C THR A 391 -12.41 26.37 3.03
N ASP A 392 -13.31 27.17 3.58
CA ASP A 392 -12.99 28.41 4.28
C ASP A 392 -12.20 28.13 5.56
N ALA A 393 -12.56 27.08 6.30
CA ALA A 393 -11.87 26.66 7.50
C ALA A 393 -10.37 26.35 7.32
N ARG A 394 -9.93 26.02 6.09
CA ARG A 394 -8.52 25.68 5.77
C ARG A 394 -7.55 26.80 6.11
N SER A 395 -7.99 28.05 5.98
CA SER A 395 -7.12 29.22 6.13
C SER A 395 -6.89 29.65 7.58
N LYS A 396 -7.74 29.21 8.52
CA LYS A 396 -7.74 29.79 9.89
C LYS A 396 -6.63 29.26 10.78
N TYR A 397 -6.36 27.95 10.76
CA TYR A 397 -5.33 27.33 11.58
C TYR A 397 -4.52 26.31 10.75
N PRO A 398 -3.86 26.77 9.67
CA PRO A 398 -3.06 25.86 8.87
C PRO A 398 -1.85 25.37 9.66
N VAL A 399 -1.40 24.15 9.35
CA VAL A 399 -0.15 23.58 9.82
C VAL A 399 0.70 23.19 8.61
N LYS A 400 1.98 23.02 8.82
CA LYS A 400 2.90 22.47 7.81
C LYS A 400 3.26 21.03 8.14
N THR A 401 3.66 20.27 7.12
CA THR A 401 4.12 18.89 7.31
C THR A 401 5.32 18.80 8.26
N GLU A 402 6.14 19.87 8.30
CA GLU A 402 7.33 19.95 9.14
C GLU A 402 7.01 20.11 10.64
N GLU A 403 5.79 20.47 11.01
CA GLU A 403 5.37 20.59 12.42
C GLU A 403 5.05 19.24 13.06
N PHE A 404 4.82 18.20 12.23
CA PHE A 404 4.54 16.86 12.74
C PHE A 404 5.83 16.07 13.02
N ASP A 405 5.75 15.18 13.99
CA ASP A 405 6.79 14.22 14.38
C ASP A 405 8.16 14.86 14.75
N GLN A 406 8.16 16.12 15.25
CA GLN A 406 9.39 16.84 15.57
C GLN A 406 10.09 16.30 16.82
N ASN A 407 9.34 15.89 17.83
CA ASN A 407 9.93 15.37 19.05
C ASN A 407 10.26 13.89 18.89
N THR A 408 11.50 13.59 18.55
CA THR A 408 11.97 12.21 18.35
C THR A 408 12.07 11.41 19.65
N ASN A 409 12.10 12.05 20.84
CA ASN A 409 12.01 11.38 22.13
C ASN A 409 10.65 10.68 22.34
N LEU A 410 9.63 11.08 21.59
CA LEU A 410 8.30 10.51 21.72
C LEU A 410 8.10 9.34 20.75
N PHE A 411 7.74 8.19 21.30
CA PHE A 411 7.42 6.99 20.54
C PHE A 411 5.98 6.55 20.86
N ASN A 412 5.10 6.62 19.85
CA ASN A 412 3.67 6.42 20.02
C ASN A 412 3.28 4.94 20.03
N CYS A 413 2.87 4.45 21.21
CA CYS A 413 2.34 3.11 21.44
C CYS A 413 0.80 3.11 21.35
N LYS A 414 0.16 1.93 21.32
CA LYS A 414 -1.33 1.83 21.24
C LYS A 414 -2.07 2.32 22.48
N ASN A 415 -1.42 2.34 23.63
CA ASN A 415 -2.00 2.71 24.93
C ASN A 415 -1.41 3.99 25.53
N GLY A 416 -0.61 4.73 24.79
CA GLY A 416 0.00 5.98 25.23
C GLY A 416 1.24 6.31 24.42
N THR A 417 1.81 7.47 24.65
CA THR A 417 3.07 7.90 24.04
C THR A 417 4.21 7.65 25.01
N TYR A 418 5.17 6.81 24.64
CA TYR A 418 6.35 6.54 25.45
C TYR A 418 7.41 7.60 25.22
N ASN A 419 7.88 8.22 26.30
CA ASN A 419 8.99 9.18 26.26
C ASN A 419 10.30 8.42 26.52
N LEU A 420 11.15 8.34 25.48
CA LEU A 420 12.44 7.62 25.53
C LEU A 420 13.46 8.29 26.47
N GLU A 421 13.38 9.59 26.68
CA GLU A 421 14.26 10.35 27.57
C GLU A 421 13.94 10.08 29.04
N THR A 422 12.66 10.16 29.40
CA THR A 422 12.22 9.98 30.80
C THR A 422 11.91 8.53 31.17
N GLY A 423 11.78 7.63 30.18
CA GLY A 423 11.41 6.24 30.40
C GLY A 423 9.95 6.04 30.82
N THR A 424 9.06 7.00 30.55
CA THR A 424 7.67 6.99 31.05
C THR A 424 6.65 6.94 29.91
N LEU A 425 5.49 6.31 30.19
CA LEU A 425 4.34 6.32 29.30
C LEU A 425 3.39 7.45 29.70
N GLN A 426 3.12 8.37 28.79
CA GLN A 426 2.14 9.43 28.95
C GLN A 426 0.87 9.15 28.14
N LYS A 427 -0.24 9.83 28.46
CA LYS A 427 -1.46 9.77 27.65
C LYS A 427 -1.19 10.37 26.26
N HIS A 428 -1.90 9.86 25.24
CA HIS A 428 -1.88 10.49 23.92
C HIS A 428 -2.35 11.95 24.01
N ASN A 429 -1.60 12.86 23.38
CA ASN A 429 -1.89 14.28 23.40
C ASN A 429 -1.85 14.83 21.96
N PRO A 430 -2.91 15.50 21.46
CA PRO A 430 -2.90 16.10 20.13
C PRO A 430 -1.80 17.16 19.95
N GLU A 431 -1.41 17.86 21.03
CA GLU A 431 -0.35 18.89 20.99
C GLU A 431 1.07 18.31 20.78
N ASP A 432 1.23 16.99 20.87
CA ASP A 432 2.49 16.32 20.50
C ASP A 432 2.69 16.26 18.98
N TYR A 433 1.69 16.58 18.19
CA TYR A 433 1.68 16.54 16.72
C TYR A 433 2.27 15.25 16.11
N ILE A 434 2.00 14.11 16.74
CA ILE A 434 2.49 12.81 16.26
C ILE A 434 1.55 12.28 15.17
N SER A 435 2.12 11.97 14.01
CA SER A 435 1.38 11.40 12.86
C SER A 435 1.53 9.88 12.75
N LYS A 436 2.28 9.24 13.63
CA LYS A 436 2.66 7.83 13.56
C LYS A 436 2.20 7.04 14.78
N ILE A 437 1.99 5.73 14.58
CA ILE A 437 1.68 4.82 15.67
C ILE A 437 2.36 3.47 15.45
N SER A 438 2.90 2.89 16.53
CA SER A 438 3.46 1.54 16.52
C SER A 438 2.39 0.47 16.76
N ASN A 439 2.78 -0.82 16.67
CA ASN A 439 1.95 -1.94 17.09
C ASN A 439 2.16 -2.32 18.55
N VAL A 440 2.99 -1.57 19.29
CA VAL A 440 3.28 -1.82 20.68
C VAL A 440 2.08 -1.45 21.56
N TYR A 441 1.70 -2.36 22.45
CA TYR A 441 0.87 -2.04 23.59
C TYR A 441 1.80 -2.12 24.80
N TYR A 442 2.36 -0.99 25.21
CA TYR A 442 3.42 -0.94 26.21
C TYR A 442 2.97 -1.52 27.56
N ASP A 443 3.76 -2.44 28.05
CA ASP A 443 3.64 -3.05 29.38
C ASP A 443 5.06 -3.21 29.96
N PRO A 444 5.42 -2.45 31.01
CA PRO A 444 6.76 -2.52 31.59
C PRO A 444 7.11 -3.89 32.18
N ALA A 445 6.09 -4.69 32.53
CA ALA A 445 6.28 -6.03 33.08
C ALA A 445 6.39 -7.12 31.98
N ALA A 446 6.20 -6.78 30.71
CA ALA A 446 6.28 -7.75 29.64
C ALA A 446 7.69 -8.31 29.50
N PRO A 447 7.88 -9.66 29.58
CA PRO A 447 9.21 -10.26 29.55
C PRO A 447 9.79 -10.25 28.14
N GLY A 448 11.10 -9.97 28.02
CA GLY A 448 11.87 -10.06 26.79
C GLY A 448 12.31 -11.49 26.41
N THR A 449 11.82 -12.52 27.11
CA THR A 449 12.35 -13.89 27.01
C THR A 449 12.29 -14.50 25.60
N GLU A 450 11.23 -14.25 24.82
CA GLU A 450 11.13 -14.80 23.47
C GLU A 450 12.12 -14.14 22.51
N ILE A 451 12.31 -12.82 22.59
CA ILE A 451 13.29 -12.12 21.73
C ILE A 451 14.71 -12.46 22.16
N GLU A 452 15.00 -12.52 23.46
CA GLU A 452 16.32 -12.89 23.99
C GLU A 452 16.71 -14.31 23.56
N LYS A 453 15.80 -15.28 23.70
CA LYS A 453 16.00 -16.65 23.22
C LYS A 453 16.26 -16.69 21.72
N PHE A 454 15.49 -15.95 20.95
CA PHE A 454 15.67 -15.86 19.51
C PHE A 454 17.03 -15.26 19.15
N MET A 455 17.40 -14.12 19.75
CA MET A 455 18.69 -13.45 19.53
C MET A 455 19.86 -14.35 19.92
N ASN A 456 19.77 -15.00 21.07
CA ASN A 456 20.81 -15.95 21.50
C ASN A 456 21.00 -17.10 20.50
N THR A 457 19.91 -17.58 19.91
CA THR A 457 19.97 -18.68 18.93
C THR A 457 20.60 -18.20 17.61
N ILE A 458 20.17 -17.06 17.03
CA ILE A 458 20.68 -16.61 15.73
C ILE A 458 22.10 -16.07 15.80
N MET A 459 22.51 -15.54 16.96
CA MET A 459 23.89 -15.07 17.22
C MET A 459 24.78 -16.14 17.85
N GLN A 460 24.29 -17.39 18.00
CA GLN A 460 25.02 -18.51 18.54
C GLN A 460 25.66 -18.21 19.92
N GLY A 461 24.95 -17.44 20.75
CA GLY A 461 25.41 -17.07 22.10
C GLY A 461 26.43 -15.92 22.15
N ASN A 462 26.77 -15.30 21.02
CA ASN A 462 27.68 -14.14 21.02
C ASN A 462 26.99 -12.92 21.64
N LYS A 463 27.28 -12.67 22.93
CA LYS A 463 26.67 -11.61 23.73
C LYS A 463 26.97 -10.21 23.21
N GLU A 464 28.19 -9.98 22.71
CA GLU A 464 28.60 -8.68 22.20
C GLU A 464 27.81 -8.31 20.94
N ASN A 465 27.66 -9.24 19.99
CA ASN A 465 26.85 -9.01 18.80
C ASN A 465 25.37 -8.83 19.13
N ILE A 466 24.83 -9.57 20.11
CA ILE A 466 23.46 -9.42 20.60
C ILE A 466 23.26 -8.01 21.18
N GLU A 467 24.18 -7.56 22.01
CA GLU A 467 24.12 -6.22 22.60
C GLU A 467 24.24 -5.11 21.55
N TYR A 468 25.14 -5.30 20.57
CA TYR A 468 25.28 -4.35 19.49
C TYR A 468 23.98 -4.19 18.69
N ILE A 469 23.34 -5.32 18.30
CA ILE A 469 22.05 -5.30 17.61
C ILE A 469 20.97 -4.67 18.52
N GLN A 470 20.98 -4.97 19.80
CA GLN A 470 20.08 -4.38 20.79
C GLN A 470 20.20 -2.85 20.81
N LYS A 471 21.43 -2.33 20.83
CA LYS A 471 21.71 -0.89 20.78
C LYS A 471 21.20 -0.26 19.47
N ILE A 472 21.46 -0.90 18.29
CA ILE A 472 20.98 -0.41 16.98
C ILE A 472 19.45 -0.33 16.95
N LEU A 473 18.75 -1.40 17.36
CA LEU A 473 17.29 -1.41 17.33
C LEU A 473 16.69 -0.47 18.39
N GLY A 474 17.41 -0.26 19.49
CA GLY A 474 17.09 0.76 20.49
C GLY A 474 17.25 2.19 19.94
N LEU A 475 18.36 2.45 19.27
CA LEU A 475 18.64 3.73 18.61
C LEU A 475 17.60 4.05 17.52
N ALA A 476 17.16 3.03 16.77
CA ALA A 476 16.10 3.16 15.80
C ALA A 476 14.73 3.58 16.41
N LEU A 477 14.49 3.39 17.70
CA LEU A 477 13.29 3.93 18.35
C LEU A 477 13.37 5.44 18.52
N MET A 478 14.56 5.98 18.76
CA MET A 478 14.80 7.42 18.91
C MET A 478 14.71 8.15 17.57
N GLY A 479 15.27 7.61 16.53
CA GLY A 479 15.34 8.25 15.21
C GLY A 479 16.35 9.38 15.18
N ASN A 480 17.62 9.02 15.03
CA ASN A 480 18.71 9.95 14.69
C ASN A 480 19.74 9.25 13.79
N THR A 481 20.63 10.04 13.20
CA THR A 481 21.69 9.60 12.30
C THR A 481 23.09 9.96 12.81
N ASP A 482 23.25 10.29 14.10
CA ASP A 482 24.50 10.76 14.69
C ASP A 482 25.66 9.75 14.55
N GLU A 483 25.35 8.47 14.46
CA GLU A 483 26.33 7.42 14.23
C GLU A 483 26.87 7.40 12.79
N GLU A 484 26.19 8.02 11.84
CA GLU A 484 26.55 8.07 10.42
C GLU A 484 26.83 6.71 9.79
N LYS A 485 26.18 5.64 10.23
CA LYS A 485 26.49 4.24 9.85
C LYS A 485 25.42 3.63 8.95
N LEU A 486 25.88 2.85 7.97
CA LEU A 486 25.09 1.89 7.20
C LEU A 486 25.35 0.49 7.79
N PHE A 487 24.31 -0.15 8.28
CA PHE A 487 24.41 -1.48 8.86
C PHE A 487 24.11 -2.55 7.80
N ILE A 488 24.95 -3.55 7.69
CA ILE A 488 24.77 -4.68 6.78
C ILE A 488 24.59 -5.95 7.61
N PHE A 489 23.36 -6.47 7.66
CA PHE A 489 23.05 -7.76 8.24
C PHE A 489 23.41 -8.83 7.23
N TYR A 490 24.62 -9.40 7.40
CA TYR A 490 25.22 -10.31 6.44
C TYR A 490 25.17 -11.76 6.92
N GLY A 491 24.76 -12.65 6.05
CA GLY A 491 24.87 -14.07 6.30
C GLY A 491 24.98 -14.82 4.98
N PRO A 492 26.14 -15.46 4.70
CA PRO A 492 26.44 -16.12 3.42
C PRO A 492 25.51 -17.29 3.11
N SER A 493 24.85 -17.83 4.12
CA SER A 493 23.82 -18.85 3.96
C SER A 493 22.41 -18.26 4.10
N THR A 494 21.43 -18.91 3.48
CA THR A 494 20.01 -18.63 3.73
C THR A 494 19.57 -19.20 5.09
N ARG A 495 18.36 -18.84 5.55
CA ARG A 495 17.75 -19.39 6.79
C ARG A 495 18.59 -19.14 8.04
N ASN A 496 19.03 -17.91 8.25
CA ASN A 496 19.86 -17.49 9.38
C ASN A 496 19.16 -16.58 10.39
N GLY A 497 17.86 -16.32 10.19
CA GLY A 497 17.05 -15.54 11.11
C GLY A 497 17.00 -14.03 10.84
N LYS A 498 17.84 -13.46 9.96
CA LYS A 498 17.87 -12.03 9.61
C LYS A 498 16.49 -11.47 9.30
N SER A 499 15.83 -12.00 8.26
CA SER A 499 14.52 -11.51 7.81
C SER A 499 13.45 -11.66 8.89
N THR A 500 13.54 -12.69 9.75
CA THR A 500 12.63 -12.86 10.88
C THR A 500 12.79 -11.75 11.91
N LEU A 501 14.02 -11.36 12.22
CA LEU A 501 14.31 -10.23 13.12
C LEU A 501 13.78 -8.91 12.54
N VAL A 502 14.23 -8.58 11.34
CA VAL A 502 13.89 -7.30 10.68
C VAL A 502 12.38 -7.13 10.46
N GLU A 503 11.71 -8.16 9.92
CA GLU A 503 10.27 -8.12 9.70
C GLU A 503 9.46 -8.07 11.01
N THR A 504 9.97 -8.66 12.10
CA THR A 504 9.32 -8.57 13.40
C THR A 504 9.51 -7.19 14.00
N PHE A 505 10.68 -6.60 13.84
CA PHE A 505 10.96 -5.23 14.27
C PHE A 505 10.10 -4.22 13.48
N LEU A 506 10.07 -4.32 12.14
CA LEU A 506 9.19 -3.50 11.29
C LEU A 506 7.72 -3.65 11.67
N PHE A 507 7.25 -4.86 11.95
CA PHE A 507 5.89 -5.07 12.46
C PHE A 507 5.67 -4.34 13.80
N MET A 508 6.63 -4.38 14.72
CA MET A 508 6.54 -3.73 16.03
C MET A 508 6.46 -2.21 15.88
N ILE A 509 7.37 -1.61 15.12
CA ILE A 509 7.45 -0.15 14.98
C ILE A 509 6.43 0.43 13.99
N LYS A 510 5.89 -0.38 13.08
CA LYS A 510 4.83 -0.07 12.12
C LYS A 510 5.12 1.22 11.31
N ASP A 511 4.44 2.34 11.61
CA ASP A 511 4.54 3.60 10.85
C ASP A 511 5.92 4.28 10.99
N TYR A 512 6.72 3.86 11.97
CA TYR A 512 8.11 4.32 12.16
C TYR A 512 9.14 3.57 11.31
N GLY A 513 8.74 2.49 10.62
CA GLY A 513 9.64 1.71 9.79
C GLY A 513 9.11 1.48 8.39
N THR A 514 10.02 1.31 7.42
CA THR A 514 9.67 0.98 6.04
C THR A 514 10.72 0.09 5.40
N THR A 515 10.37 -0.51 4.27
CA THR A 515 11.30 -1.17 3.36
C THR A 515 11.54 -0.30 2.14
N MET A 516 12.73 -0.32 1.57
CA MET A 516 13.04 0.31 0.30
C MET A 516 13.58 -0.71 -0.70
N GLN A 517 13.44 -0.42 -1.98
CA GLN A 517 14.05 -1.24 -3.02
C GLN A 517 15.58 -1.09 -2.95
N PRO A 518 16.36 -2.16 -2.87
CA PRO A 518 17.82 -2.07 -2.80
C PRO A 518 18.43 -1.30 -3.97
N GLU A 519 17.80 -1.37 -5.15
CA GLU A 519 18.20 -0.67 -6.35
C GLU A 519 18.20 0.86 -6.19
N SER A 520 17.43 1.37 -5.21
CA SER A 520 17.43 2.80 -4.87
C SER A 520 18.76 3.24 -4.24
N LEU A 521 19.55 2.30 -3.68
CA LEU A 521 20.89 2.53 -3.15
C LEU A 521 21.99 2.29 -4.19
N ALA A 522 21.62 1.85 -5.39
CA ALA A 522 22.58 1.50 -6.42
C ALA A 522 23.09 2.72 -7.18
N LEU A 523 24.39 2.70 -7.51
CA LEU A 523 24.99 3.66 -8.43
C LEU A 523 24.27 3.57 -9.79
N SER A 524 23.50 4.58 -10.12
CA SER A 524 22.74 4.65 -11.36
C SER A 524 23.16 5.85 -12.22
N LYS A 525 23.05 5.69 -13.56
CA LYS A 525 23.22 6.80 -14.51
C LYS A 525 21.95 7.65 -14.67
N LYS A 526 20.98 7.51 -13.74
CA LYS A 526 19.73 8.27 -13.83
C LYS A 526 19.99 9.77 -13.71
N ASP A 527 19.29 10.52 -14.54
CA ASP A 527 19.28 11.98 -14.50
C ASP A 527 18.83 12.43 -13.09
N SER A 528 19.58 13.34 -12.48
CA SER A 528 19.30 13.89 -11.14
C SER A 528 17.90 14.52 -11.01
N ARG A 529 17.21 14.72 -12.15
CA ARG A 529 15.86 15.25 -12.25
C ARG A 529 14.74 14.19 -12.16
N SER A 530 15.08 12.89 -12.13
CA SER A 530 14.05 11.84 -12.04
C SER A 530 13.43 11.81 -10.64
N ALA A 531 12.10 11.59 -10.57
CA ALA A 531 11.38 11.46 -9.31
C ALA A 531 11.96 10.33 -8.45
N SER A 532 12.35 10.65 -7.21
CA SER A 532 12.91 9.71 -6.23
C SER A 532 11.86 9.34 -5.19
N SER A 533 10.74 8.77 -5.65
CA SER A 533 9.58 8.44 -4.78
C SER A 533 9.95 7.53 -3.62
N ASP A 534 10.93 6.64 -3.79
CA ASP A 534 11.41 5.75 -2.74
C ASP A 534 12.13 6.52 -1.62
N ILE A 535 12.90 7.56 -1.98
CA ILE A 535 13.56 8.42 -1.00
C ILE A 535 12.55 9.36 -0.33
N ALA A 536 11.60 9.91 -1.11
CA ALA A 536 10.61 10.85 -0.57
C ALA A 536 9.70 10.24 0.52
N ARG A 537 9.47 8.92 0.48
CA ARG A 537 8.66 8.22 1.50
C ARG A 537 9.42 7.93 2.81
N LEU A 538 10.73 8.20 2.85
CA LEU A 538 11.54 8.00 4.07
C LEU A 538 11.38 9.15 5.08
N LYS A 539 10.70 10.24 4.72
CA LYS A 539 10.48 11.37 5.63
C LYS A 539 9.82 10.92 6.93
N GLY A 540 10.49 11.19 8.06
CA GLY A 540 10.00 10.88 9.41
C GLY A 540 9.97 9.37 9.76
N VAL A 541 10.52 8.50 8.92
CA VAL A 541 10.79 7.09 9.24
C VAL A 541 12.01 7.01 10.14
N ARG A 542 12.07 6.02 11.03
CA ARG A 542 13.20 5.82 11.98
C ARG A 542 14.03 4.57 11.67
N PHE A 543 13.50 3.67 10.85
CA PHE A 543 14.20 2.45 10.43
C PHE A 543 13.85 2.10 8.98
N VAL A 544 14.88 1.84 8.19
CA VAL A 544 14.76 1.47 6.77
C VAL A 544 15.49 0.16 6.52
N ASP A 545 14.78 -0.83 5.97
CA ASP A 545 15.36 -2.09 5.51
C ASP A 545 15.43 -2.11 3.99
N ALA A 546 16.62 -2.41 3.44
CA ALA A 546 16.86 -2.67 2.03
C ALA A 546 17.19 -4.16 1.86
N PRO A 547 16.19 -5.03 1.63
CA PRO A 547 16.38 -6.47 1.63
C PRO A 547 16.95 -6.98 0.31
N GLU A 548 17.85 -7.95 0.39
CA GLU A 548 18.34 -8.80 -0.70
C GLU A 548 18.80 -8.03 -1.97
N PRO A 549 19.79 -7.14 -1.86
CA PRO A 549 20.34 -6.47 -3.03
C PRO A 549 20.88 -7.49 -4.04
N PRO A 550 20.78 -7.21 -5.36
CA PRO A 550 21.42 -8.04 -6.39
C PRO A 550 22.92 -8.22 -6.13
N GLN A 551 23.45 -9.41 -6.39
CA GLN A 551 24.86 -9.78 -6.11
C GLN A 551 25.88 -8.82 -6.75
N SER A 552 25.58 -8.25 -7.92
CA SER A 552 26.44 -7.32 -8.64
C SER A 552 26.14 -5.84 -8.37
N MET A 553 25.27 -5.54 -7.37
CA MET A 553 24.87 -4.18 -7.07
C MET A 553 26.04 -3.36 -6.57
N ARG A 554 26.25 -2.17 -7.17
CA ARG A 554 27.25 -1.20 -6.70
C ARG A 554 26.54 -0.12 -5.91
N LEU A 555 27.00 0.14 -4.69
CA LEU A 555 26.43 1.20 -3.85
C LEU A 555 26.81 2.59 -4.38
N ASP A 556 25.84 3.50 -4.35
CA ASP A 556 26.08 4.93 -4.57
C ASP A 556 26.63 5.55 -3.28
N ALA A 557 27.93 5.78 -3.22
CA ALA A 557 28.57 6.29 -2.02
C ALA A 557 28.09 7.70 -1.63
N ALA A 558 27.76 8.56 -2.61
CA ALA A 558 27.26 9.89 -2.32
C ALA A 558 25.87 9.80 -1.66
N LEU A 559 24.98 8.96 -2.20
CA LEU A 559 23.68 8.73 -1.62
C LEU A 559 23.78 8.08 -0.23
N ILE A 560 24.65 7.09 -0.04
CA ILE A 560 24.86 6.48 1.29
C ILE A 560 25.31 7.53 2.32
N LYS A 561 26.28 8.40 1.97
CA LYS A 561 26.71 9.48 2.86
C LYS A 561 25.55 10.42 3.20
N GLN A 562 24.70 10.74 2.23
CA GLN A 562 23.54 11.60 2.44
C GLN A 562 22.47 10.93 3.30
N LEU A 563 22.16 9.63 3.08
CA LEU A 563 21.15 8.89 3.85
C LEU A 563 21.57 8.60 5.30
N THR A 564 22.87 8.46 5.54
CA THR A 564 23.41 8.13 6.88
C THR A 564 23.95 9.35 7.62
N GLY A 565 24.09 10.51 6.95
CA GLY A 565 24.58 11.74 7.55
C GLY A 565 23.45 12.65 8.03
N ASN A 566 23.86 13.82 8.53
CA ASN A 566 22.94 14.88 8.98
C ASN A 566 22.68 15.92 7.87
N ASP A 567 22.78 15.51 6.60
CA ASP A 567 22.54 16.38 5.46
C ASP A 567 21.08 16.39 5.03
N MET A 568 20.59 17.55 4.59
CA MET A 568 19.23 17.67 4.07
C MET A 568 19.08 16.90 2.76
N ILE A 569 18.05 16.08 2.68
CA ILE A 569 17.69 15.30 1.50
C ILE A 569 16.53 15.97 0.79
N THR A 570 16.70 16.26 -0.51
CA THR A 570 15.63 16.72 -1.38
C THR A 570 15.18 15.57 -2.27
N ALA A 571 13.90 15.26 -2.24
CA ALA A 571 13.29 14.17 -3.00
C ALA A 571 11.89 14.55 -3.47
N ARG A 572 11.42 13.93 -4.56
CA ARG A 572 10.12 14.22 -5.15
C ARG A 572 9.30 12.95 -5.39
N LYS A 573 8.08 12.94 -4.92
CA LYS A 573 7.07 11.94 -5.33
C LYS A 573 6.58 12.25 -6.75
N ILE A 574 6.16 11.21 -7.48
CA ILE A 574 5.59 11.36 -8.82
C ILE A 574 4.37 12.30 -8.74
N TYR A 575 4.30 13.31 -9.59
CA TYR A 575 3.25 14.34 -9.65
C TYR A 575 3.09 15.23 -8.40
N GLN A 576 4.08 15.28 -7.50
CA GLN A 576 4.06 16.15 -6.33
C GLN A 576 5.25 17.11 -6.36
N GLU A 577 5.19 18.15 -5.53
CA GLU A 577 6.30 19.08 -5.29
C GLU A 577 7.47 18.39 -4.59
N GLU A 578 8.65 18.97 -4.70
CA GLU A 578 9.85 18.51 -3.99
C GLU A 578 9.67 18.68 -2.48
N ILE A 579 10.10 17.70 -1.73
CA ILE A 579 10.15 17.75 -0.27
C ILE A 579 11.61 17.70 0.17
N THR A 580 11.96 18.53 1.13
CA THR A 580 13.27 18.51 1.77
C THR A 580 13.09 18.07 3.22
N PHE A 581 13.94 17.17 3.69
CA PHE A 581 13.89 16.67 5.06
C PHE A 581 15.25 16.20 5.53
N MET A 582 15.46 16.21 6.83
CA MET A 582 16.64 15.62 7.47
C MET A 582 16.37 14.12 7.71
N PRO A 583 17.29 13.22 7.36
CA PRO A 583 17.14 11.81 7.71
C PRO A 583 17.20 11.64 9.23
N VAL A 584 16.30 10.78 9.74
CA VAL A 584 16.22 10.41 11.17
C VAL A 584 16.15 8.90 11.30
N PHE A 585 16.67 8.15 10.35
CA PHE A 585 16.51 6.70 10.29
C PHE A 585 17.83 5.95 10.27
N ILE A 586 17.80 4.79 10.90
CA ILE A 586 18.83 3.77 10.75
C ILE A 586 18.56 2.99 9.45
N THR A 587 19.58 2.89 8.60
CA THR A 587 19.51 2.11 7.36
C THR A 587 20.17 0.75 7.54
N VAL A 588 19.44 -0.31 7.23
CA VAL A 588 19.94 -1.70 7.26
C VAL A 588 19.84 -2.30 5.86
N ILE A 589 20.93 -2.89 5.38
CA ILE A 589 20.91 -3.79 4.23
C ILE A 589 20.87 -5.23 4.76
N ASN A 590 19.83 -5.98 4.44
CA ASN A 590 19.67 -7.36 4.85
C ASN A 590 20.00 -8.29 3.67
N THR A 591 21.18 -8.95 3.70
CA THR A 591 21.70 -9.62 2.50
C THR A 591 22.42 -10.94 2.78
N ASN A 592 22.46 -11.79 1.74
CA ASN A 592 23.34 -12.95 1.67
C ASN A 592 24.60 -12.70 0.81
N HIS A 593 24.63 -11.58 0.09
CA HIS A 593 25.75 -11.19 -0.76
C HIS A 593 26.10 -9.72 -0.49
N LEU A 594 27.33 -9.45 -0.16
CA LEU A 594 27.78 -8.08 0.08
C LEU A 594 27.75 -7.28 -1.23
N PRO A 595 27.14 -6.09 -1.27
CA PRO A 595 27.14 -5.24 -2.45
C PRO A 595 28.54 -4.69 -2.74
N ILE A 596 28.82 -4.27 -3.97
CA ILE A 596 30.14 -3.74 -4.35
C ILE A 596 30.25 -2.29 -3.89
N ILE A 597 31.28 -1.99 -3.09
CA ILE A 597 31.65 -0.63 -2.69
C ILE A 597 32.88 -0.18 -3.51
N THR A 598 32.74 0.92 -4.24
CA THR A 598 33.83 1.46 -5.09
C THR A 598 34.49 2.70 -4.51
N ASP A 599 33.92 3.29 -3.47
CA ASP A 599 34.46 4.45 -2.77
C ASP A 599 35.03 4.01 -1.40
N GLU A 600 36.34 3.92 -1.33
CA GLU A 600 37.09 3.53 -0.14
C GLU A 600 36.78 4.39 1.11
N THR A 601 36.30 5.64 0.89
CA THR A 601 35.99 6.54 2.00
C THR A 601 34.82 6.04 2.84
N LEU A 602 33.95 5.17 2.34
CA LEU A 602 32.89 4.56 3.13
C LEU A 602 33.44 3.59 4.22
N PHE A 603 34.54 2.91 3.93
CA PHE A 603 35.23 2.05 4.91
C PHE A 603 36.10 2.88 5.86
N THR A 604 36.92 3.79 5.33
CA THR A 604 37.86 4.56 6.13
C THR A 604 37.20 5.57 7.06
N SER A 605 35.96 6.01 6.75
CA SER A 605 35.15 6.83 7.66
C SER A 605 34.40 6.02 8.71
N GLY A 606 34.47 4.69 8.70
CA GLY A 606 33.74 3.82 9.62
C GLY A 606 32.22 3.78 9.37
N ARG A 607 31.74 4.22 8.19
CA ARG A 607 30.30 4.21 7.85
C ARG A 607 29.75 2.83 7.61
N ILE A 608 30.56 1.87 7.19
CA ILE A 608 30.12 0.52 6.90
C ILE A 608 30.31 -0.34 8.13
N VAL A 609 29.23 -0.93 8.62
CA VAL A 609 29.26 -1.91 9.69
C VAL A 609 28.62 -3.21 9.22
N VAL A 610 29.39 -4.30 9.24
CA VAL A 610 28.92 -5.63 8.84
C VAL A 610 28.66 -6.47 10.09
N ILE A 611 27.42 -6.93 10.23
CA ILE A 611 27.00 -7.76 11.35
C ILE A 611 26.79 -9.19 10.86
N PRO A 612 27.64 -10.15 11.28
CA PRO A 612 27.58 -11.50 10.76
C PRO A 612 26.47 -12.35 11.40
N PHE A 613 25.63 -12.98 10.56
CA PHE A 613 24.61 -13.96 10.92
C PHE A 613 25.07 -15.35 10.46
N LYS A 614 25.89 -16.02 11.26
CA LYS A 614 26.56 -17.28 10.89
C LYS A 614 25.71 -18.54 11.11
N LYS A 615 24.61 -18.46 11.87
CA LYS A 615 23.70 -19.59 12.07
C LYS A 615 22.99 -19.95 10.77
N HIS A 616 22.94 -21.24 10.46
CA HIS A 616 22.08 -21.81 9.44
C HIS A 616 21.06 -22.76 10.10
N PHE A 617 19.77 -22.57 9.86
CA PHE A 617 18.74 -23.46 10.37
C PHE A 617 18.42 -24.55 9.36
N THR A 618 18.68 -25.79 9.72
CA THR A 618 18.26 -26.96 8.95
C THR A 618 16.74 -27.08 8.92
N ALA A 619 16.20 -27.90 8.01
CA ALA A 619 14.75 -28.07 7.89
C ALA A 619 14.10 -28.57 9.21
N LYS A 620 14.82 -29.33 10.03
CA LYS A 620 14.34 -29.83 11.34
C LYS A 620 14.37 -28.76 12.43
N GLU A 621 15.25 -27.76 12.35
CA GLU A 621 15.38 -26.70 13.34
C GLU A 621 14.43 -25.52 13.05
N GLN A 622 13.78 -25.51 11.89
CA GLN A 622 12.90 -24.42 11.49
C GLN A 622 11.59 -24.44 12.28
N ASP A 623 11.33 -23.36 12.97
CA ASP A 623 10.08 -23.12 13.68
C ASP A 623 9.13 -22.25 12.85
N LYS A 624 8.20 -22.89 12.14
CA LYS A 624 7.20 -22.20 11.31
C LYS A 624 6.26 -21.28 12.11
N GLY A 625 6.13 -21.48 13.42
CA GLY A 625 5.31 -20.70 14.33
C GLY A 625 6.02 -19.47 14.93
N LEU A 626 7.33 -19.34 14.77
CA LEU A 626 8.16 -18.35 15.46
C LEU A 626 7.71 -16.90 15.17
N LYS A 627 7.55 -16.51 13.91
CA LYS A 627 7.10 -15.15 13.56
C LYS A 627 5.75 -14.82 14.20
N ARG A 628 4.80 -15.76 14.21
CA ARG A 628 3.49 -15.57 14.84
C ARG A 628 3.61 -15.44 16.36
N ARG A 629 4.50 -16.19 17.01
CA ARG A 629 4.73 -16.07 18.47
C ARG A 629 5.38 -14.73 18.80
N LEU A 630 6.46 -14.35 18.12
CA LEU A 630 7.12 -13.06 18.33
C LEU A 630 6.17 -11.87 18.16
N ARG A 631 5.17 -11.97 17.26
CA ARG A 631 4.17 -10.91 17.01
C ARG A 631 2.97 -10.92 17.96
N ARG A 632 2.92 -11.79 18.97
CA ARG A 632 1.89 -11.72 20.01
C ARG A 632 2.04 -10.45 20.82
N LYS A 633 0.92 -9.89 21.30
CA LYS A 633 0.87 -8.63 22.03
C LYS A 633 1.92 -8.52 23.15
N GLN A 634 2.01 -9.54 24.02
CA GLN A 634 2.97 -9.60 25.12
C GLN A 634 4.42 -9.64 24.65
N ASN A 635 4.72 -10.45 23.62
CA ASN A 635 6.08 -10.58 23.10
C ASN A 635 6.55 -9.34 22.34
N ILE A 636 5.65 -8.64 21.66
CA ILE A 636 5.92 -7.32 21.04
C ILE A 636 6.24 -6.29 22.12
N SER A 637 5.50 -6.29 23.23
CA SER A 637 5.81 -5.40 24.38
C SER A 637 7.17 -5.74 25.00
N GLY A 638 7.46 -7.04 25.18
CA GLY A 638 8.77 -7.48 25.68
C GLY A 638 9.91 -7.16 24.71
N PHE A 639 9.68 -7.26 23.39
CA PHE A 639 10.66 -6.84 22.38
C PHE A 639 10.91 -5.34 22.42
N PHE A 640 9.86 -4.54 22.59
CA PHE A 640 10.00 -3.11 22.77
C PHE A 640 10.82 -2.76 24.03
N ASN A 641 10.53 -3.41 25.18
CA ASN A 641 11.30 -3.24 26.42
C ASN A 641 12.78 -3.60 26.20
N TRP A 642 13.04 -4.66 25.45
CA TRP A 642 14.41 -5.08 25.09
C TRP A 642 15.11 -4.02 24.24
N CYS A 643 14.43 -3.40 23.27
CA CYS A 643 14.96 -2.29 22.49
C CYS A 643 15.21 -1.03 23.32
N VAL A 644 14.29 -0.69 24.25
CA VAL A 644 14.46 0.44 25.18
C VAL A 644 15.70 0.24 26.05
N ALA A 645 15.91 -0.97 26.57
CA ALA A 645 17.13 -1.31 27.32
C ALA A 645 18.39 -1.17 26.43
N GLY A 646 18.29 -1.49 25.14
CA GLY A 646 19.37 -1.28 24.17
C GLY A 646 19.70 0.21 23.98
N TYR A 647 18.67 1.07 23.87
CA TYR A 647 18.86 2.52 23.82
C TYR A 647 19.55 3.07 25.07
N GLN A 648 19.14 2.62 26.26
CA GLN A 648 19.76 3.02 27.53
C GLN A 648 21.24 2.58 27.62
N LYS A 649 21.58 1.41 27.09
CA LYS A 649 22.98 0.96 26.99
C LYS A 649 23.78 1.82 26.02
N TYR A 650 23.19 2.15 24.85
CA TYR A 650 23.80 3.05 23.89
C TYR A 650 24.15 4.42 24.47
N GLN A 651 23.22 4.99 25.24
CA GLN A 651 23.46 6.27 25.94
C GLN A 651 24.66 6.23 26.93
N LYS A 652 24.99 5.05 27.44
CA LYS A 652 26.14 4.87 28.38
C LYS A 652 27.46 4.60 27.67
N ASP A 653 27.45 3.76 26.63
CA ASP A 653 28.68 3.15 26.12
C ASP A 653 28.89 3.30 24.60
N GLU A 654 28.13 4.14 23.91
CA GLU A 654 28.20 4.33 22.45
C GLU A 654 28.15 3.01 21.61
N LEU A 655 28.20 3.10 20.28
CA LEU A 655 28.28 1.93 19.37
C LEU A 655 29.73 1.60 19.02
N LYS A 656 30.33 0.67 19.75
CA LYS A 656 31.67 0.12 19.43
C LYS A 656 31.51 -1.23 18.74
N THR A 657 32.07 -1.37 17.56
CA THR A 657 32.09 -2.65 16.81
C THR A 657 32.76 -3.75 17.62
N THR A 658 32.39 -4.98 17.39
CA THR A 658 33.00 -6.15 18.02
C THR A 658 34.10 -6.69 17.14
N GLU A 659 35.03 -7.44 17.73
CA GLU A 659 36.11 -8.07 16.97
C GLU A 659 35.62 -8.95 15.81
N SER A 660 34.45 -9.57 15.98
CA SER A 660 33.84 -10.37 14.90
C SER A 660 33.31 -9.52 13.76
N MET A 661 32.83 -8.32 14.04
CA MET A 661 32.39 -7.34 13.02
C MET A 661 33.59 -6.71 12.33
N ASP A 662 34.60 -6.33 13.08
CA ASP A 662 35.83 -5.75 12.53
C ASP A 662 36.49 -6.68 11.51
N ARG A 663 36.57 -7.97 11.83
CA ARG A 663 37.05 -9.00 10.89
C ARG A 663 36.22 -9.08 9.61
N GLU A 664 34.89 -9.02 9.71
CA GLU A 664 34.02 -9.04 8.54
C GLU A 664 34.13 -7.76 7.72
N ILE A 665 34.25 -6.59 8.38
CA ILE A 665 34.47 -5.30 7.72
C ILE A 665 35.80 -5.30 6.98
N GLU A 666 36.88 -5.79 7.62
CA GLU A 666 38.19 -5.88 7.02
C GLU A 666 38.21 -6.82 5.82
N SER A 667 37.62 -8.01 5.96
CA SER A 667 37.44 -8.95 4.84
C SER A 667 36.66 -8.33 3.70
N TYR A 668 35.55 -7.63 3.98
CA TYR A 668 34.74 -6.97 2.98
C TYR A 668 35.48 -5.83 2.29
N HIS A 669 36.29 -5.07 3.05
CA HIS A 669 37.13 -4.00 2.51
C HIS A 669 38.18 -4.59 1.54
N MET A 670 38.83 -5.67 1.94
CA MET A 670 39.81 -6.39 1.08
C MET A 670 39.13 -6.90 -0.20
N ASP A 671 37.97 -7.53 -0.09
CA ASP A 671 37.20 -8.05 -1.23
C ASP A 671 36.71 -6.93 -2.16
N SER A 672 36.47 -5.75 -1.61
CA SER A 672 36.06 -4.56 -2.36
C SER A 672 37.24 -3.83 -2.99
N ASP A 673 38.43 -3.96 -2.41
CA ASP A 673 39.68 -3.39 -2.94
C ASP A 673 40.31 -4.35 -3.96
N ARG A 674 39.90 -4.22 -5.21
CA ARG A 674 40.40 -5.01 -6.33
C ARG A 674 41.88 -4.90 -6.55
N ILE A 675 42.48 -3.78 -6.17
CA ILE A 675 43.90 -3.58 -6.34
C ILE A 675 44.63 -4.31 -5.21
N ALA A 676 44.13 -4.28 -3.98
CA ALA A 676 44.68 -5.06 -2.87
C ALA A 676 44.55 -6.55 -3.13
N ALA A 677 43.41 -7.03 -3.63
CA ALA A 677 43.23 -8.43 -4.03
C ALA A 677 44.21 -8.85 -5.14
N PHE A 678 44.31 -8.03 -6.18
CA PHE A 678 45.31 -8.22 -7.25
C PHE A 678 46.75 -8.28 -6.70
N ILE A 679 47.12 -7.37 -5.81
CA ILE A 679 48.44 -7.34 -5.17
C ILE A 679 48.66 -8.63 -4.39
N SER A 680 47.69 -9.06 -3.60
CA SER A 680 47.78 -10.29 -2.79
C SER A 680 47.93 -11.55 -3.63
N GLU A 681 47.22 -11.62 -4.76
CA GLU A 681 47.21 -12.83 -5.61
C GLU A 681 48.36 -12.89 -6.61
N GLU A 682 48.69 -11.80 -7.29
CA GLU A 682 49.58 -11.76 -8.44
C GLU A 682 50.98 -11.21 -8.10
N LEU A 683 51.11 -10.46 -7.00
CA LEU A 683 52.39 -9.83 -6.63
C LEU A 683 53.02 -10.51 -5.42
N THR A 684 54.32 -10.43 -5.38
CA THR A 684 55.11 -10.78 -4.18
C THR A 684 55.79 -9.50 -3.69
N GLU A 685 55.73 -9.28 -2.37
CA GLU A 685 56.39 -8.13 -1.75
C GLU A 685 57.91 -8.45 -1.58
N ASP A 686 58.75 -7.58 -2.18
CA ASP A 686 60.21 -7.59 -2.03
C ASP A 686 60.70 -6.17 -2.18
N LEU A 687 61.17 -5.58 -1.11
CA LEU A 687 61.64 -4.19 -1.05
C LEU A 687 62.79 -3.86 -2.00
N THR A 688 63.51 -4.85 -2.49
CA THR A 688 64.62 -4.74 -3.42
C THR A 688 64.14 -4.64 -4.87
N GLN A 689 62.93 -5.12 -5.16
CA GLN A 689 62.34 -5.20 -6.50
C GLN A 689 61.53 -3.98 -6.88
N SER A 690 61.34 -3.79 -8.16
CA SER A 690 60.51 -2.73 -8.69
C SER A 690 59.91 -3.11 -10.03
N VAL A 691 58.66 -2.67 -10.29
CA VAL A 691 57.95 -2.92 -11.53
C VAL A 691 57.35 -1.58 -12.05
N THR A 692 57.28 -1.41 -13.35
CA THR A 692 56.65 -0.19 -13.91
C THR A 692 55.13 -0.33 -13.99
N ILE A 693 54.40 0.79 -13.88
CA ILE A 693 52.97 0.79 -14.11
C ILE A 693 52.59 0.27 -15.51
N SER A 694 53.48 0.50 -16.49
CA SER A 694 53.27 0.05 -17.87
C SER A 694 53.33 -1.49 -18.03
N GLU A 695 54.12 -2.13 -17.22
CA GLU A 695 54.21 -3.59 -17.18
C GLU A 695 53.10 -4.20 -16.32
N LEU A 696 52.77 -3.58 -15.19
CA LEU A 696 51.85 -4.13 -14.22
C LEU A 696 50.38 -3.93 -14.59
N TYR A 697 50.04 -2.82 -15.21
CA TYR A 697 48.64 -2.51 -15.52
C TYR A 697 47.96 -3.49 -16.49
N PRO A 698 48.58 -3.98 -17.57
CA PRO A 698 48.01 -5.03 -18.41
C PRO A 698 47.75 -6.34 -17.68
N ILE A 699 48.60 -6.69 -16.71
CA ILE A 699 48.47 -7.89 -15.87
C ILE A 699 47.23 -7.72 -14.96
N TYR A 700 47.05 -6.52 -14.41
CA TYR A 700 45.88 -6.18 -13.63
C TYR A 700 44.58 -6.24 -14.48
N GLU A 701 44.60 -5.73 -15.72
CA GLU A 701 43.44 -5.80 -16.62
C GLU A 701 43.07 -7.26 -16.94
N ASN A 702 44.08 -8.11 -17.19
CA ASN A 702 43.85 -9.53 -17.45
C ASN A 702 43.34 -10.26 -16.20
N TRP A 703 43.89 -9.98 -15.03
CA TRP A 703 43.43 -10.51 -13.76
C TRP A 703 41.95 -10.08 -13.48
N CYS A 704 41.61 -8.81 -13.70
CA CYS A 704 40.25 -8.34 -13.59
C CYS A 704 39.30 -9.09 -14.53
N THR A 705 39.71 -9.33 -15.78
CA THR A 705 38.89 -10.05 -16.78
C THR A 705 38.67 -11.50 -16.35
N LYS A 706 39.69 -12.18 -15.87
CA LYS A 706 39.60 -13.55 -15.36
C LYS A 706 38.66 -13.70 -14.17
N ASN A 707 38.63 -12.67 -13.31
CA ASN A 707 37.80 -12.64 -12.10
C ASN A 707 36.47 -11.93 -12.28
N ASN A 708 36.05 -11.65 -13.52
CA ASN A 708 34.81 -10.94 -13.85
C ASN A 708 34.71 -9.54 -13.22
N TYR A 709 35.83 -8.89 -12.97
CA TYR A 709 35.90 -7.50 -12.52
C TYR A 709 36.07 -6.55 -13.72
N GLN A 710 35.52 -5.35 -13.60
CA GLN A 710 35.88 -4.25 -14.51
C GLN A 710 37.16 -3.57 -14.01
N ALA A 711 38.21 -3.55 -14.79
CA ALA A 711 39.46 -2.91 -14.41
C ALA A 711 39.26 -1.40 -14.13
N LEU A 712 39.92 -0.90 -13.08
CA LEU A 712 40.00 0.55 -12.84
C LEU A 712 40.92 1.17 -13.88
N GLY A 713 40.60 2.40 -14.33
CA GLY A 713 41.44 3.11 -15.29
C GLY A 713 42.86 3.30 -14.76
N LYS A 714 43.85 3.31 -15.67
CA LYS A 714 45.30 3.39 -15.38
C LYS A 714 45.66 4.50 -14.41
N THR A 715 44.98 5.64 -14.45
CA THR A 715 45.19 6.76 -13.52
C THR A 715 44.85 6.36 -12.10
N LYS A 716 43.67 5.79 -11.85
CA LYS A 716 43.23 5.32 -10.51
C LYS A 716 44.11 4.20 -9.98
N PHE A 717 44.53 3.29 -10.84
CA PHE A 717 45.48 2.24 -10.51
C PHE A 717 46.84 2.82 -10.07
N THR A 718 47.34 3.81 -10.77
CA THR A 718 48.59 4.52 -10.44
C THR A 718 48.47 5.28 -9.12
N ASP A 719 47.32 5.97 -8.89
CA ASP A 719 47.06 6.75 -7.68
C ASP A 719 46.96 5.88 -6.44
N TYR A 720 46.48 4.61 -6.58
CA TYR A 720 46.48 3.64 -5.49
C TYR A 720 47.90 3.45 -4.94
N PHE A 721 48.88 3.09 -5.80
CA PHE A 721 50.27 2.90 -5.37
C PHE A 721 50.97 4.19 -4.91
N ARG A 722 50.49 5.34 -5.38
CA ARG A 722 50.94 6.65 -4.89
C ARG A 722 50.49 6.85 -3.43
N ARG A 723 49.23 6.57 -3.13
CA ARG A 723 48.67 6.63 -1.76
C ARG A 723 49.36 5.68 -0.81
N MET A 724 49.69 4.49 -1.27
CA MET A 724 50.48 3.49 -0.51
C MET A 724 51.97 3.96 -0.28
N GLY A 725 52.40 5.05 -0.84
CA GLY A 725 53.79 5.52 -0.76
C GLY A 725 54.76 4.67 -1.56
N ARG A 726 54.28 3.76 -2.39
CA ARG A 726 55.08 2.79 -3.17
C ARG A 726 55.44 3.32 -4.58
N LEU A 727 54.81 4.39 -5.06
CA LEU A 727 55.05 4.94 -6.40
C LEU A 727 56.20 5.98 -6.40
N ARG A 728 57.10 5.90 -7.38
CA ARG A 728 58.11 6.88 -7.72
C ARG A 728 57.88 7.40 -9.14
N ASN A 729 57.82 8.71 -9.32
CA ASN A 729 57.58 9.35 -10.63
C ASN A 729 58.69 9.02 -11.62
N GLN A 730 59.92 8.85 -11.13
CA GLN A 730 61.08 8.44 -11.92
C GLN A 730 62.00 7.59 -11.05
N CYS A 731 62.52 6.47 -11.62
CA CYS A 731 63.51 5.61 -10.98
C CYS A 731 64.42 4.98 -12.05
N ARG A 732 65.63 4.60 -11.66
CA ARG A 732 66.52 3.81 -12.53
C ARG A 732 66.37 2.33 -12.13
N ILE A 733 66.09 1.45 -13.10
CA ILE A 733 66.13 0.01 -12.95
C ILE A 733 67.15 -0.50 -13.95
N ASN A 734 68.13 -1.28 -13.44
CA ASN A 734 69.24 -1.80 -14.25
C ASN A 734 69.88 -0.72 -15.17
N GLY A 735 70.15 0.45 -14.60
CA GLY A 735 70.84 1.58 -15.29
C GLY A 735 69.92 2.39 -16.24
N LYS A 736 68.74 1.92 -16.62
CA LYS A 736 67.81 2.63 -17.48
C LYS A 736 66.77 3.43 -16.65
N LYS A 737 66.38 4.62 -17.13
CA LYS A 737 65.46 5.54 -16.47
C LYS A 737 64.00 5.19 -16.87
N TYR A 738 63.16 4.96 -15.89
CA TYR A 738 61.74 4.66 -16.08
C TYR A 738 60.85 5.64 -15.34
N LYS A 739 59.62 5.89 -15.87
CA LYS A 739 58.59 6.72 -15.23
C LYS A 739 57.56 5.83 -14.53
N ASN A 740 56.92 6.34 -13.46
CA ASN A 740 55.88 5.69 -12.69
C ASN A 740 56.24 4.26 -12.28
N VAL A 741 57.24 4.17 -11.43
CA VAL A 741 57.80 2.90 -10.92
C VAL A 741 57.24 2.57 -9.54
N ILE A 742 56.68 1.39 -9.37
CA ILE A 742 56.25 0.83 -8.09
C ILE A 742 57.42 0.10 -7.45
N ARG A 743 57.72 0.46 -6.20
CA ARG A 743 58.77 -0.21 -5.39
C ARG A 743 58.17 -1.20 -4.41
N GLY A 744 58.92 -2.29 -4.16
CA GLY A 744 58.58 -3.26 -3.17
C GLY A 744 57.69 -4.38 -3.66
N TYR A 745 57.47 -4.47 -4.97
CA TYR A 745 56.65 -5.55 -5.57
C TYR A 745 57.28 -6.04 -6.86
N TYR A 746 57.08 -7.34 -7.13
CA TYR A 746 57.33 -7.96 -8.44
C TYR A 746 56.24 -8.98 -8.78
N VAL A 747 56.05 -9.23 -10.07
CA VAL A 747 55.12 -10.26 -10.54
C VAL A 747 55.79 -11.64 -10.35
N ASN A 748 55.19 -12.51 -9.56
CA ASN A 748 55.72 -13.84 -9.30
C ASN A 748 55.36 -14.77 -10.48
N PRO A 749 56.34 -15.20 -11.29
CA PRO A 749 56.09 -16.08 -12.44
C PRO A 749 55.63 -17.49 -12.05
N PHE A 750 55.70 -17.86 -10.77
CA PHE A 750 55.34 -19.19 -10.23
C PHE A 750 54.00 -19.17 -9.45
N LYS A 751 53.38 -18.05 -9.26
CA LYS A 751 52.01 -17.95 -8.74
C LYS A 751 51.00 -18.13 -9.92
N LYS A 752 50.90 -19.34 -10.45
CA LYS A 752 49.87 -19.75 -11.40
C LYS A 752 48.96 -20.78 -10.78
#